data_6b5f5342d83e18d83f0129f528c183e5
#
_entry.id   6b5f5342d83e18d83f0129f528c183e5
#
_cell.length_a   1.000
_cell.length_b   1.000
_cell.length_c   1.000
_cell.angle_alpha   90.00
_cell.angle_beta   90.00
_cell.angle_gamma   90.00
#
_symmetry.space_group_name_H-M   'P 1'
#
loop_
_entity.id
_entity.type
_entity.pdbx_description
1 polymer ?
#
loop_
_entity_poly.entity_id
_entity_poly.type
_entity_poly.pdbx_seq_one_letter_code
_entity_poly.pdbx_strand_id
1 'polypeptide(L)'
;MSLYAQVIVDVPTMQTNKPYTYLVPSELEEQIQAGMRCVVPFGKGSRKIQGFVLDVSNQKPDEDFEIKKIISLMDFVPVLNEEALQLADWMANYTFSFKISCLQTMLPNVMRAGYEKSIRLLDENVEPEIKKLFDQNNLLAFDDKMDAKIRRKIYGLRKKDKVEIVYHVNDRARVKETEFIKSKITAENISAFLNAQRKTATKKKRMLEKLLDLGNDSVERIKFQKQNSFTSNDVKQAENSGWLSLVSKETYRNPSENATTESSSPRKLTAEQNVCVTRINQAIEQEESDVFLLQGVTGSGKTEVYLQTIAHALKLSKKALMLVPEISLTPQMVRRVKGRFGPKVAMLHSALSDGERFDEWRRIERGEAQVVVGARSAVFAPLDRIGIIIMDEEHETSYKQDEMPRYNAREVAIWRGKHHHCPVVLGSATPSLESRARGQKSVYQRLLLTKRINGRPMPHVELVDMREALKSAPSPDFSAELLTKIKEHLKRDEQVVLMLNRRGYSSFVMCRECGFVLKCPNCDISLTLHMDTHSMKCHYCGHEESIPRICPSCRSNKIRYYGTGTQKVEEQLHELLPNARVLRMDVDTTRRKGAHERLLERFGRHEADILLGTQMIAKGLDFPDVTLVGVLNADTALGLPDFRSSEKTFQLLTQVSGRAGRADKNGEVVIQTFNKEHYAIQFACTQEYERFYAYEMQLRHRLGYPPYYFTIKITASYDNEADACRKMYEIRRELSQVLSKSAKILGPT
;
A
#
# COMPACT_ATOMS: atom_id res chain seq x y z
N MET A 1 -12.37 -33.55 30.20
CA MET A 1 -11.65 -32.47 30.92
C MET A 1 -12.09 -31.17 30.28
N SER A 2 -12.30 -30.11 31.06
CA SER A 2 -12.72 -28.82 30.46
C SER A 2 -11.57 -28.18 29.68
N LEU A 3 -11.84 -27.69 28.47
CA LEU A 3 -10.89 -27.02 27.59
C LEU A 3 -10.99 -25.51 27.78
N TYR A 4 -9.86 -24.83 27.84
CA TYR A 4 -9.76 -23.39 28.02
C TYR A 4 -9.02 -22.77 26.86
N ALA A 5 -9.45 -21.59 26.42
CA ALA A 5 -8.80 -20.83 25.35
C ALA A 5 -8.30 -19.50 25.88
N GLN A 6 -7.05 -19.15 25.49
CA GLN A 6 -6.47 -17.83 25.68
C GLN A 6 -6.87 -16.94 24.51
N VAL A 7 -7.65 -15.90 24.77
CA VAL A 7 -8.23 -15.05 23.72
C VAL A 7 -7.81 -13.60 23.92
N ILE A 8 -7.27 -12.98 22.90
CA ILE A 8 -7.08 -11.52 22.85
C ILE A 8 -8.29 -10.87 22.21
N VAL A 9 -8.86 -9.89 22.92
CA VAL A 9 -10.14 -9.26 22.54
C VAL A 9 -9.94 -8.03 21.68
N ASP A 10 -10.91 -7.74 20.80
CA ASP A 10 -10.89 -6.58 19.89
C ASP A 10 -11.22 -5.27 20.61
N VAL A 11 -10.36 -4.91 21.56
CA VAL A 11 -10.38 -3.63 22.27
C VAL A 11 -8.95 -3.15 22.44
N PRO A 12 -8.45 -2.21 21.58
CA PRO A 12 -7.06 -1.78 21.59
C PRO A 12 -6.77 -0.75 22.71
N THR A 13 -6.63 -1.23 23.95
CA THR A 13 -6.25 -0.40 25.10
C THR A 13 -5.14 -1.09 25.91
N MET A 14 -4.43 -0.34 26.75
CA MET A 14 -3.38 -0.91 27.61
C MET A 14 -3.91 -1.98 28.55
N GLN A 15 -5.13 -1.81 29.08
CA GLN A 15 -5.76 -2.76 30.02
C GLN A 15 -6.14 -4.07 29.36
N THR A 16 -6.43 -4.06 28.08
CA THR A 16 -6.90 -5.22 27.29
C THR A 16 -5.81 -5.83 26.42
N ASN A 17 -4.59 -5.29 26.44
CA ASN A 17 -3.45 -5.82 25.68
C ASN A 17 -2.81 -7.05 26.36
N LYS A 18 -3.66 -7.96 26.79
CA LYS A 18 -3.30 -9.25 27.40
C LYS A 18 -4.34 -10.29 27.03
N PRO A 19 -3.98 -11.57 26.98
CA PRO A 19 -4.97 -12.63 26.77
C PRO A 19 -5.93 -12.74 27.98
N TYR A 20 -7.15 -13.15 27.68
CA TYR A 20 -8.18 -13.50 28.66
C TYR A 20 -8.55 -14.96 28.50
N THR A 21 -8.73 -15.66 29.62
CA THR A 21 -9.12 -17.05 29.61
C THR A 21 -10.64 -17.20 29.46
N TYR A 22 -11.06 -18.06 28.54
CA TYR A 22 -12.45 -18.42 28.32
C TYR A 22 -12.59 -19.94 28.35
N LEU A 23 -13.72 -20.41 28.91
CA LEU A 23 -14.10 -21.81 28.85
C LEU A 23 -14.62 -22.14 27.46
N VAL A 24 -14.14 -23.21 26.86
CA VAL A 24 -14.62 -23.71 25.57
C VAL A 24 -15.87 -24.59 25.83
N PRO A 25 -17.03 -24.29 25.18
CA PRO A 25 -18.20 -25.17 25.21
C PRO A 25 -17.89 -26.52 24.57
N SER A 26 -18.52 -27.59 25.07
CA SER A 26 -18.30 -28.96 24.58
C SER A 26 -18.53 -29.13 23.08
N GLU A 27 -19.45 -28.34 22.50
CA GLU A 27 -19.75 -28.36 21.06
C GLU A 27 -18.62 -27.77 20.20
N LEU A 28 -17.70 -27.00 20.80
CA LEU A 28 -16.59 -26.35 20.11
C LEU A 28 -15.22 -26.99 20.38
N GLU A 29 -15.14 -27.93 21.33
CA GLU A 29 -13.85 -28.50 21.77
C GLU A 29 -13.05 -29.18 20.67
N GLU A 30 -13.75 -29.86 19.73
CA GLU A 30 -13.09 -30.53 18.59
C GLU A 30 -12.73 -29.57 17.45
N GLN A 31 -13.25 -28.34 17.42
CA GLN A 31 -13.13 -27.41 16.31
C GLN A 31 -12.16 -26.27 16.60
N ILE A 32 -12.05 -25.86 17.86
CA ILE A 32 -11.28 -24.68 18.25
C ILE A 32 -9.78 -24.91 18.11
N GLN A 33 -9.11 -23.95 17.45
CA GLN A 33 -7.66 -23.96 17.28
C GLN A 33 -7.10 -22.54 17.44
N ALA A 34 -5.80 -22.45 17.78
CA ALA A 34 -5.09 -21.18 17.79
C ALA A 34 -5.12 -20.53 16.40
N GLY A 35 -5.28 -19.21 16.35
CA GLY A 35 -5.40 -18.44 15.11
C GLY A 35 -6.82 -18.28 14.59
N MET A 36 -7.82 -18.90 15.20
CA MET A 36 -9.24 -18.70 14.87
C MET A 36 -9.79 -17.42 15.49
N ARG A 37 -10.78 -16.82 14.79
CA ARG A 37 -11.60 -15.75 15.36
C ARG A 37 -12.77 -16.34 16.11
N CYS A 38 -13.11 -15.75 17.24
CA CYS A 38 -14.25 -16.15 18.05
C CYS A 38 -15.05 -14.94 18.54
N VAL A 39 -16.28 -15.18 18.95
CA VAL A 39 -17.13 -14.21 19.63
C VAL A 39 -17.15 -14.54 21.11
N VAL A 40 -16.79 -13.54 21.92
CA VAL A 40 -16.72 -13.70 23.38
C VAL A 40 -17.52 -12.62 24.11
N PRO A 41 -18.08 -12.91 25.31
CA PRO A 41 -18.68 -11.91 26.16
C PRO A 41 -17.55 -11.13 26.87
N PHE A 42 -17.63 -9.78 26.88
CA PHE A 42 -16.60 -8.94 27.50
C PHE A 42 -17.17 -7.79 28.32
N GLY A 43 -16.56 -7.56 29.48
CA GLY A 43 -16.94 -6.50 30.42
C GLY A 43 -18.16 -6.85 31.24
N LYS A 44 -18.79 -5.84 31.89
CA LYS A 44 -20.05 -5.98 32.64
C LYS A 44 -21.19 -5.84 31.63
N GLY A 45 -22.11 -6.82 31.61
CA GLY A 45 -23.27 -6.84 30.70
C GLY A 45 -23.15 -7.84 29.53
N SER A 46 -24.02 -7.72 28.55
CA SER A 46 -24.17 -8.63 27.40
C SER A 46 -23.31 -8.28 26.17
N ARG A 47 -22.33 -7.44 26.34
CA ARG A 47 -21.47 -7.01 25.20
C ARG A 47 -20.72 -8.19 24.62
N LYS A 48 -20.96 -8.47 23.34
CA LYS A 48 -20.25 -9.48 22.56
C LYS A 48 -19.20 -8.78 21.68
N ILE A 49 -18.00 -9.31 21.69
CA ILE A 49 -16.90 -8.78 20.87
C ILE A 49 -16.16 -9.91 20.18
N GLN A 50 -15.48 -9.58 19.11
CA GLN A 50 -14.54 -10.49 18.46
C GLN A 50 -13.29 -10.64 19.33
N GLY A 51 -12.72 -11.84 19.31
CA GLY A 51 -11.39 -12.13 19.81
C GLY A 51 -10.65 -13.06 18.87
N PHE A 52 -9.35 -13.20 19.10
CA PHE A 52 -8.50 -14.19 18.44
C PHE A 52 -8.02 -15.19 19.48
N VAL A 53 -8.18 -16.46 19.17
CA VAL A 53 -7.66 -17.58 19.98
C VAL A 53 -6.15 -17.61 19.80
N LEU A 54 -5.40 -17.45 20.88
CA LEU A 54 -3.93 -17.49 20.86
C LEU A 54 -3.39 -18.88 21.22
N ASP A 55 -4.07 -19.55 22.15
CA ASP A 55 -3.69 -20.86 22.64
C ASP A 55 -4.91 -21.60 23.20
N VAL A 56 -4.85 -22.92 23.24
CA VAL A 56 -5.89 -23.80 23.77
C VAL A 56 -5.25 -24.84 24.67
N SER A 57 -5.72 -24.97 25.92
CA SER A 57 -5.14 -25.90 26.90
C SER A 57 -6.17 -26.51 27.82
N ASN A 58 -5.84 -27.68 28.40
CA ASN A 58 -6.65 -28.35 29.42
C ASN A 58 -6.31 -27.88 30.85
N GLN A 59 -5.37 -26.95 31.02
CA GLN A 59 -4.97 -26.46 32.32
C GLN A 59 -5.96 -25.41 32.79
N LYS A 60 -6.62 -25.70 33.94
CA LYS A 60 -7.46 -24.69 34.58
C LYS A 60 -6.57 -23.58 35.14
N PRO A 61 -6.86 -22.30 34.81
CA PRO A 61 -6.11 -21.18 35.38
C PRO A 61 -6.37 -21.08 36.89
N ASP A 62 -5.32 -20.64 37.61
CA ASP A 62 -5.41 -20.33 39.07
C ASP A 62 -6.08 -18.97 39.30
N GLU A 63 -7.30 -18.80 38.82
CA GLU A 63 -8.03 -17.54 38.91
C GLU A 63 -9.31 -17.76 39.75
N ASP A 64 -9.54 -16.91 40.76
CA ASP A 64 -10.67 -16.97 41.68
C ASP A 64 -11.98 -16.35 41.13
N PHE A 65 -12.10 -16.14 39.83
CA PHE A 65 -13.31 -15.58 39.25
C PHE A 65 -13.99 -16.52 38.25
N GLU A 66 -15.29 -16.29 38.03
CA GLU A 66 -16.09 -17.06 37.08
C GLU A 66 -15.60 -16.88 35.65
N ILE A 67 -15.10 -17.97 35.04
CA ILE A 67 -14.61 -17.99 33.68
C ILE A 67 -15.80 -18.01 32.71
N LYS A 68 -15.90 -16.98 31.86
CA LYS A 68 -16.96 -16.88 30.84
C LYS A 68 -16.70 -17.87 29.71
N LYS A 69 -17.79 -18.29 29.03
CA LYS A 69 -17.72 -19.22 27.88
C LYS A 69 -17.56 -18.46 26.56
N ILE A 70 -16.87 -19.06 25.61
CA ILE A 70 -16.90 -18.65 24.21
C ILE A 70 -18.32 -18.80 23.69
N ILE A 71 -18.81 -17.84 22.91
CA ILE A 71 -20.17 -17.85 22.36
C ILE A 71 -20.20 -18.64 21.03
N SER A 72 -19.28 -18.37 20.13
CA SER A 72 -19.19 -19.04 18.83
C SER A 72 -17.82 -18.86 18.20
N LEU A 73 -17.44 -19.74 17.28
CA LEU A 73 -16.33 -19.54 16.35
C LEU A 73 -16.84 -18.80 15.11
N MET A 74 -16.00 -17.99 14.51
CA MET A 74 -16.28 -17.29 13.26
C MET A 74 -15.66 -17.99 12.05
N ASP A 75 -14.73 -18.89 12.28
CA ASP A 75 -13.95 -19.58 11.26
C ASP A 75 -14.04 -21.09 11.40
N PHE A 76 -13.96 -21.81 10.28
CA PHE A 76 -13.88 -23.28 10.27
C PHE A 76 -12.45 -23.80 10.35
N VAL A 77 -11.47 -22.96 9.95
CA VAL A 77 -10.03 -23.21 10.01
C VAL A 77 -9.32 -21.96 10.53
N PRO A 78 -8.14 -22.08 11.14
CA PRO A 78 -7.38 -20.93 11.59
C PRO A 78 -7.10 -19.96 10.43
N VAL A 79 -7.46 -18.68 10.61
CA VAL A 79 -7.19 -17.60 9.62
C VAL A 79 -5.80 -16.99 9.81
N LEU A 80 -5.18 -17.23 10.96
CA LEU A 80 -3.81 -16.87 11.28
C LEU A 80 -3.06 -18.16 11.67
N ASN A 81 -1.99 -18.44 10.96
CA ASN A 81 -1.11 -19.56 11.28
C ASN A 81 -0.17 -19.22 12.44
N GLU A 82 0.63 -20.17 12.88
CA GLU A 82 1.60 -19.99 13.97
C GLU A 82 2.61 -18.88 13.67
N GLU A 83 3.10 -18.77 12.42
CA GLU A 83 3.98 -17.67 11.97
C GLU A 83 3.33 -16.32 12.24
N ALA A 84 2.05 -16.15 11.87
CA ALA A 84 1.33 -14.89 12.05
C ALA A 84 1.15 -14.52 13.53
N LEU A 85 0.91 -15.49 14.40
CA LEU A 85 0.80 -15.26 15.84
C LEU A 85 2.15 -14.82 16.44
N GLN A 86 3.24 -15.48 16.08
CA GLN A 86 4.61 -15.11 16.49
C GLN A 86 5.02 -13.74 15.93
N LEU A 87 4.69 -13.47 14.66
CA LEU A 87 4.94 -12.17 14.03
C LEU A 87 4.16 -11.04 14.72
N ALA A 88 2.91 -11.31 15.16
CA ALA A 88 2.12 -10.31 15.88
C ALA A 88 2.76 -9.95 17.22
N ASP A 89 3.33 -10.92 17.95
CA ASP A 89 4.06 -10.68 19.19
C ASP A 89 5.32 -9.84 18.95
N TRP A 90 6.10 -10.21 17.95
CA TRP A 90 7.28 -9.44 17.58
C TRP A 90 6.92 -8.02 17.15
N MET A 91 5.89 -7.86 16.31
CA MET A 91 5.45 -6.54 15.85
C MET A 91 4.93 -5.67 16.99
N ALA A 92 4.14 -6.24 17.91
CA ALA A 92 3.60 -5.50 19.04
C ALA A 92 4.73 -4.91 19.91
N ASN A 93 5.77 -5.71 20.18
CA ASN A 93 6.94 -5.28 20.92
C ASN A 93 7.82 -4.28 20.15
N TYR A 94 8.06 -4.56 18.85
CA TYR A 94 8.95 -3.74 18.02
C TYR A 94 8.35 -2.36 17.71
N THR A 95 7.03 -2.26 17.56
CA THR A 95 6.34 -1.02 17.18
C THR A 95 5.61 -0.34 18.35
N PHE A 96 5.69 -0.90 19.56
CA PHE A 96 4.93 -0.45 20.74
C PHE A 96 3.42 -0.37 20.48
N SER A 97 2.88 -1.37 19.76
CA SER A 97 1.49 -1.43 19.34
C SER A 97 0.72 -2.50 20.11
N PHE A 98 -0.61 -2.38 20.13
CA PHE A 98 -1.47 -3.42 20.70
C PHE A 98 -1.41 -4.68 19.83
N LYS A 99 -1.27 -5.86 20.46
CA LYS A 99 -1.22 -7.16 19.78
C LYS A 99 -2.45 -7.37 18.88
N ILE A 100 -3.64 -6.99 19.36
CA ILE A 100 -4.87 -7.08 18.57
C ILE A 100 -4.78 -6.28 17.26
N SER A 101 -4.20 -5.07 17.27
CA SER A 101 -4.01 -4.25 16.08
C SER A 101 -3.03 -4.90 15.10
N CYS A 102 -2.02 -5.60 15.61
CA CYS A 102 -1.08 -6.36 14.78
C CYS A 102 -1.78 -7.54 14.08
N LEU A 103 -2.56 -8.35 14.81
CA LEU A 103 -3.31 -9.46 14.25
C LEU A 103 -4.31 -9.01 13.18
N GLN A 104 -5.06 -7.95 13.45
CA GLN A 104 -6.02 -7.39 12.50
C GLN A 104 -5.36 -6.86 11.21
N THR A 105 -4.14 -6.32 11.31
CA THR A 105 -3.42 -5.77 10.15
C THR A 105 -2.99 -6.86 9.16
N MET A 106 -2.86 -8.10 9.63
CA MET A 106 -2.47 -9.24 8.79
C MET A 106 -3.63 -9.81 7.96
N LEU A 107 -4.87 -9.48 8.31
CA LEU A 107 -6.06 -9.99 7.63
C LEU A 107 -6.66 -9.00 6.63
N PRO A 108 -7.30 -9.49 5.55
CA PRO A 108 -8.11 -8.66 4.67
C PRO A 108 -9.19 -7.89 5.45
N ASN A 109 -9.50 -6.67 5.01
CA ASN A 109 -10.49 -5.82 5.69
C ASN A 109 -11.87 -6.48 5.85
N VAL A 110 -12.29 -7.31 4.88
CA VAL A 110 -13.57 -8.03 4.96
C VAL A 110 -13.63 -9.05 6.09
N MET A 111 -12.48 -9.54 6.54
CA MET A 111 -12.37 -10.47 7.67
C MET A 111 -12.33 -9.76 9.01
N ARG A 112 -12.26 -8.43 9.03
CA ARG A 112 -12.43 -7.66 10.26
C ARG A 112 -13.91 -7.62 10.60
N ALA A 113 -14.25 -7.91 11.86
CA ALA A 113 -15.63 -7.92 12.29
C ALA A 113 -16.33 -6.59 12.03
N GLY A 114 -17.50 -6.65 11.43
CA GLY A 114 -18.47 -5.56 11.45
C GLY A 114 -19.26 -5.60 12.73
N TYR A 115 -19.22 -4.53 13.49
CA TYR A 115 -20.09 -4.39 14.66
C TYR A 115 -21.32 -3.59 14.28
N GLU A 116 -22.48 -4.24 14.24
CA GLU A 116 -23.75 -3.54 14.21
C GLU A 116 -24.18 -3.26 15.64
N LYS A 117 -24.57 -2.02 15.89
CA LYS A 117 -25.05 -1.60 17.21
C LYS A 117 -26.58 -1.60 17.17
N SER A 118 -27.18 -2.26 18.16
CA SER A 118 -28.61 -2.18 18.43
C SER A 118 -28.82 -1.75 19.88
N ILE A 119 -29.93 -1.12 20.13
CA ILE A 119 -30.36 -0.75 21.49
C ILE A 119 -31.41 -1.74 21.89
N ARG A 120 -31.21 -2.42 23.01
CA ARG A 120 -32.20 -3.33 23.58
C ARG A 120 -32.94 -2.63 24.71
N LEU A 121 -34.26 -2.72 24.70
CA LEU A 121 -35.11 -2.27 25.79
C LEU A 121 -35.10 -3.31 26.91
N LEU A 122 -34.70 -2.91 28.12
CA LEU A 122 -34.65 -3.79 29.30
C LEU A 122 -35.87 -3.63 30.20
N ASP A 123 -36.47 -2.44 30.23
CA ASP A 123 -37.65 -2.10 31.01
C ASP A 123 -38.71 -1.50 30.08
N GLU A 124 -39.86 -2.14 30.04
CA GLU A 124 -40.99 -1.69 29.21
C GLU A 124 -41.67 -0.41 29.72
N ASN A 125 -41.34 0.02 30.92
CA ASN A 125 -41.88 1.27 31.49
C ASN A 125 -41.10 2.49 31.00
N VAL A 126 -41.26 2.77 29.68
CA VAL A 126 -40.70 3.91 28.95
C VAL A 126 -41.81 4.68 28.23
N GLU A 127 -41.52 5.88 27.81
CA GLU A 127 -42.47 6.72 27.06
C GLU A 127 -43.01 5.97 25.82
N PRO A 128 -44.36 5.99 25.58
CA PRO A 128 -44.97 5.24 24.48
C PRO A 128 -44.39 5.55 23.09
N GLU A 129 -43.95 6.81 22.89
CA GLU A 129 -43.30 7.24 21.65
C GLU A 129 -41.96 6.56 21.43
N ILE A 130 -41.20 6.32 22.50
CA ILE A 130 -39.90 5.65 22.43
C ILE A 130 -40.10 4.16 22.26
N LYS A 131 -41.08 3.55 22.97
CA LYS A 131 -41.38 2.12 22.85
C LYS A 131 -41.74 1.72 21.42
N LYS A 132 -42.43 2.60 20.66
CA LYS A 132 -42.80 2.36 19.25
C LYS A 132 -41.59 2.29 18.29
N LEU A 133 -40.41 2.75 18.70
CA LEU A 133 -39.19 2.69 17.86
C LEU A 133 -38.52 1.31 17.91
N PHE A 134 -38.88 0.47 18.89
CA PHE A 134 -38.33 -0.87 19.07
C PHE A 134 -39.16 -1.90 18.29
N ASP A 135 -38.47 -2.89 17.74
CA ASP A 135 -39.10 -4.00 17.03
C ASP A 135 -39.77 -5.01 18.01
N GLN A 136 -40.35 -6.07 17.43
CA GLN A 136 -40.98 -7.15 18.22
C GLN A 136 -40.04 -7.89 19.20
N ASN A 137 -38.72 -7.76 18.99
CA ASN A 137 -37.65 -8.32 19.81
C ASN A 137 -37.09 -7.30 20.82
N ASN A 138 -37.74 -6.15 21.01
CA ASN A 138 -37.29 -5.07 21.84
C ASN A 138 -35.89 -4.48 21.39
N LEU A 139 -35.59 -4.55 20.10
CA LEU A 139 -34.37 -4.04 19.50
C LEU A 139 -34.64 -2.83 18.62
N LEU A 140 -33.78 -1.83 18.72
CA LEU A 140 -33.75 -0.66 17.86
C LEU A 140 -32.37 -0.56 17.22
N ALA A 141 -32.30 -0.53 15.87
CA ALA A 141 -31.05 -0.34 15.16
C ALA A 141 -30.45 1.03 15.52
N PHE A 142 -29.16 1.06 15.88
CA PHE A 142 -28.44 2.29 16.18
C PHE A 142 -27.76 2.78 14.89
N ASP A 143 -28.33 3.82 14.29
CA ASP A 143 -27.74 4.50 13.12
C ASP A 143 -27.10 5.83 13.58
N ASP A 144 -25.90 6.14 13.02
CA ASP A 144 -25.23 7.43 13.23
C ASP A 144 -26.08 8.63 12.70
N LYS A 145 -27.07 8.36 11.87
CA LYS A 145 -28.06 9.33 11.35
C LYS A 145 -29.30 9.50 12.22
N MET A 146 -29.38 8.79 13.35
CA MET A 146 -30.51 8.89 14.27
C MET A 146 -30.71 10.31 14.77
N ASP A 147 -31.99 10.76 14.81
CA ASP A 147 -32.37 12.10 15.26
C ASP A 147 -31.75 12.44 16.64
N ALA A 148 -31.20 13.64 16.76
CA ALA A 148 -30.49 14.08 17.95
C ALA A 148 -31.37 14.10 19.23
N LYS A 149 -32.70 14.32 19.08
CA LYS A 149 -33.65 14.29 20.23
C LYS A 149 -33.87 12.86 20.71
N ILE A 150 -34.03 11.90 19.78
CA ILE A 150 -34.17 10.48 20.08
C ILE A 150 -32.88 9.97 20.74
N ARG A 151 -31.73 10.32 20.18
CA ARG A 151 -30.41 9.94 20.74
C ARG A 151 -30.25 10.43 22.17
N ARG A 152 -30.65 11.66 22.46
CA ARG A 152 -30.58 12.24 23.83
C ARG A 152 -31.52 11.54 24.82
N LYS A 153 -32.75 11.18 24.41
CA LYS A 153 -33.71 10.42 25.22
C LYS A 153 -33.16 9.02 25.52
N ILE A 154 -32.64 8.32 24.54
CA ILE A 154 -32.03 6.97 24.70
C ILE A 154 -30.82 7.04 25.65
N TYR A 155 -30.00 8.08 25.56
CA TYR A 155 -28.88 8.29 26.47
C TYR A 155 -29.36 8.49 27.93
N GLY A 156 -30.48 9.18 28.12
CA GLY A 156 -31.13 9.34 29.43
C GLY A 156 -31.67 8.00 29.98
N LEU A 157 -32.25 7.15 29.12
CA LEU A 157 -32.74 5.84 29.50
C LEU A 157 -31.57 4.89 29.83
N ARG A 158 -30.46 4.98 29.13
CA ARG A 158 -29.25 4.21 29.43
C ARG A 158 -28.66 4.54 30.81
N LYS A 159 -28.66 5.82 31.21
CA LYS A 159 -28.23 6.22 32.57
C LYS A 159 -29.11 5.68 33.67
N LYS A 160 -30.35 5.29 33.34
CA LYS A 160 -31.33 4.70 34.26
C LYS A 160 -31.41 3.18 34.12
N ASP A 161 -30.45 2.55 33.40
CA ASP A 161 -30.38 1.10 33.11
C ASP A 161 -31.65 0.53 32.46
N LYS A 162 -32.44 1.35 31.75
CA LYS A 162 -33.66 0.93 31.06
C LYS A 162 -33.41 0.42 29.65
N VAL A 163 -32.27 0.77 29.05
CA VAL A 163 -31.82 0.29 27.73
C VAL A 163 -30.35 -0.10 27.77
N GLU A 164 -30.02 -1.07 26.95
CA GLU A 164 -28.66 -1.61 26.79
C GLU A 164 -28.22 -1.49 25.32
N ILE A 165 -26.95 -1.17 25.09
CA ILE A 165 -26.36 -1.22 23.72
C ILE A 165 -25.84 -2.64 23.50
N VAL A 166 -26.44 -3.33 22.56
CA VAL A 166 -26.05 -4.68 22.13
C VAL A 166 -25.21 -4.56 20.87
N TYR A 167 -24.08 -5.24 20.84
CA TYR A 167 -23.20 -5.33 19.68
C TYR A 167 -23.40 -6.68 18.99
N HIS A 168 -23.77 -6.64 17.71
CA HIS A 168 -23.84 -7.82 16.86
C HIS A 168 -22.55 -7.89 16.04
N VAL A 169 -21.88 -9.02 16.08
CA VAL A 169 -20.65 -9.27 15.29
C VAL A 169 -21.07 -9.92 13.98
N ASN A 170 -20.82 -9.24 12.88
CA ASN A 170 -21.11 -9.74 11.54
C ASN A 170 -19.83 -10.02 10.77
N ASP A 171 -19.72 -11.21 10.19
CA ASP A 171 -18.67 -11.51 9.20
C ASP A 171 -19.08 -10.94 7.84
N ARG A 172 -18.22 -10.09 7.27
CA ARG A 172 -18.41 -9.47 5.95
C ARG A 172 -17.80 -10.28 4.82
N ALA A 173 -17.01 -11.30 5.15
CA ALA A 173 -16.36 -12.14 4.17
C ALA A 173 -17.38 -13.04 3.46
N ARG A 174 -17.57 -12.82 2.15
CA ARG A 174 -18.47 -13.65 1.33
C ARG A 174 -17.71 -14.19 0.12
N VAL A 175 -17.79 -15.51 -0.03
CA VAL A 175 -17.34 -16.23 -1.21
C VAL A 175 -18.26 -15.89 -2.39
N LYS A 176 -17.66 -15.65 -3.57
CA LYS A 176 -18.45 -15.50 -4.79
C LYS A 176 -18.82 -16.89 -5.28
N GLU A 177 -20.12 -17.16 -5.35
CA GLU A 177 -20.64 -18.34 -6.00
C GLU A 177 -21.19 -17.97 -7.38
N THR A 178 -20.92 -18.82 -8.34
CA THR A 178 -21.42 -18.67 -9.72
C THR A 178 -22.13 -19.94 -10.10
N GLU A 179 -23.32 -19.78 -10.68
CA GLU A 179 -24.11 -20.90 -11.19
C GLU A 179 -23.56 -21.39 -12.51
N PHE A 180 -23.30 -22.68 -12.58
CA PHE A 180 -22.89 -23.38 -13.79
C PHE A 180 -24.01 -24.31 -14.29
N ILE A 181 -24.19 -24.33 -15.58
CA ILE A 181 -25.10 -25.25 -16.26
C ILE A 181 -24.34 -26.55 -16.53
N LYS A 182 -24.89 -27.66 -16.03
CA LYS A 182 -24.47 -29.01 -16.40
C LYS A 182 -25.58 -29.63 -17.22
N SER A 183 -25.25 -30.08 -18.45
CA SER A 183 -26.21 -30.74 -19.33
C SER A 183 -26.61 -32.11 -18.77
N LYS A 184 -27.90 -32.45 -18.97
CA LYS A 184 -28.44 -33.82 -18.79
C LYS A 184 -28.85 -34.43 -20.13
N ILE A 185 -28.57 -33.73 -21.24
CA ILE A 185 -28.87 -34.17 -22.60
C ILE A 185 -27.69 -35.01 -23.13
N THR A 186 -28.00 -36.20 -23.59
CA THR A 186 -27.07 -37.13 -24.22
C THR A 186 -27.53 -37.47 -25.63
N ALA A 187 -26.67 -38.03 -26.46
CA ALA A 187 -27.05 -38.51 -27.81
C ALA A 187 -28.19 -39.53 -27.80
N GLU A 188 -28.33 -40.27 -26.69
CA GLU A 188 -29.37 -41.29 -26.54
C GLU A 188 -30.74 -40.69 -26.18
N ASN A 189 -30.79 -39.64 -25.35
CA ASN A 189 -32.06 -39.09 -24.85
C ASN A 189 -32.58 -37.88 -25.62
N ILE A 190 -31.76 -37.23 -26.44
CA ILE A 190 -32.14 -36.00 -27.14
C ILE A 190 -33.36 -36.18 -28.05
N SER A 191 -33.45 -37.35 -28.76
CA SER A 191 -34.56 -37.63 -29.67
C SER A 191 -35.89 -37.65 -28.93
N ALA A 192 -35.96 -38.22 -27.73
CA ALA A 192 -37.17 -38.23 -26.90
C ALA A 192 -37.58 -36.82 -26.49
N PHE A 193 -36.66 -35.98 -26.08
CA PHE A 193 -36.94 -34.59 -25.69
C PHE A 193 -37.30 -33.72 -26.88
N LEU A 194 -36.70 -33.91 -28.08
CA LEU A 194 -37.04 -33.16 -29.29
C LEU A 194 -38.44 -33.52 -29.78
N ASN A 195 -38.82 -34.81 -29.76
CA ASN A 195 -40.15 -35.28 -30.17
C ASN A 195 -41.25 -34.79 -29.23
N ALA A 196 -40.98 -34.57 -27.97
CA ALA A 196 -41.92 -34.02 -27.00
C ALA A 196 -42.17 -32.52 -27.22
N GLN A 197 -41.41 -31.80 -28.07
CA GLN A 197 -41.60 -30.38 -28.32
C GLN A 197 -42.50 -30.12 -29.52
N ARG A 198 -43.37 -29.11 -29.45
CA ARG A 198 -44.19 -28.63 -30.58
C ARG A 198 -43.31 -28.21 -31.76
N LYS A 199 -43.74 -28.40 -32.99
CA LYS A 199 -42.99 -28.03 -34.20
C LYS A 199 -42.56 -26.56 -34.21
N THR A 200 -43.33 -25.67 -33.62
CA THR A 200 -43.11 -24.22 -33.53
C THR A 200 -42.15 -23.81 -32.39
N ALA A 201 -41.72 -24.72 -31.53
CA ALA A 201 -40.89 -24.42 -30.36
C ALA A 201 -39.38 -24.34 -30.72
N THR A 202 -39.03 -23.50 -31.70
CA THR A 202 -37.65 -23.36 -32.23
C THR A 202 -36.60 -23.04 -31.16
N LYS A 203 -36.97 -22.16 -30.22
CA LYS A 203 -36.02 -21.75 -29.13
C LYS A 203 -35.71 -22.90 -28.16
N LYS A 204 -36.71 -23.75 -27.85
CA LYS A 204 -36.51 -24.92 -26.99
C LYS A 204 -35.67 -26.00 -27.67
N LYS A 205 -35.87 -26.22 -28.98
CA LYS A 205 -35.05 -27.13 -29.78
C LYS A 205 -33.59 -26.68 -29.82
N ARG A 206 -33.36 -25.39 -30.08
CA ARG A 206 -32.02 -24.80 -30.05
C ARG A 206 -31.37 -24.93 -28.65
N MET A 207 -32.12 -24.85 -27.56
CA MET A 207 -31.64 -25.09 -26.21
C MET A 207 -31.12 -26.51 -26.03
N LEU A 208 -31.90 -27.52 -26.47
CA LEU A 208 -31.53 -28.93 -26.41
C LEU A 208 -30.29 -29.23 -27.25
N GLU A 209 -30.18 -28.67 -28.46
CA GLU A 209 -28.98 -28.79 -29.30
C GLU A 209 -27.73 -28.22 -28.60
N LYS A 210 -27.84 -27.00 -27.99
CA LYS A 210 -26.74 -26.36 -27.30
C LYS A 210 -26.34 -27.08 -26.00
N LEU A 211 -27.28 -27.73 -25.34
CA LEU A 211 -27.00 -28.58 -24.19
C LEU A 211 -26.34 -29.91 -24.60
N LEU A 212 -26.69 -30.46 -25.80
CA LEU A 212 -25.98 -31.61 -26.33
C LEU A 212 -24.52 -31.27 -26.70
N ASP A 213 -24.31 -30.11 -27.38
CA ASP A 213 -22.97 -29.61 -27.72
C ASP A 213 -22.08 -29.46 -26.49
N LEU A 214 -22.67 -29.17 -25.34
CA LEU A 214 -21.96 -29.01 -24.08
C LEU A 214 -21.42 -30.34 -23.51
N GLY A 215 -22.11 -31.44 -23.78
CA GLY A 215 -21.70 -32.77 -23.30
C GLY A 215 -21.61 -32.85 -21.78
N ASN A 216 -20.48 -33.36 -21.30
CA ASN A 216 -20.17 -33.50 -19.87
C ASN A 216 -19.57 -32.22 -19.26
N ASP A 217 -19.24 -31.23 -20.07
CA ASP A 217 -18.65 -29.99 -19.59
C ASP A 217 -19.70 -29.14 -18.82
N SER A 218 -19.20 -28.22 -18.01
CA SER A 218 -20.05 -27.25 -17.34
C SER A 218 -19.67 -25.84 -17.79
N VAL A 219 -20.68 -25.01 -18.09
CA VAL A 219 -20.49 -23.62 -18.54
C VAL A 219 -21.17 -22.66 -17.58
N GLU A 220 -20.57 -21.50 -17.35
CA GLU A 220 -21.18 -20.45 -16.54
C GLU A 220 -22.53 -20.02 -17.13
N ARG A 221 -23.58 -19.97 -16.28
CA ARG A 221 -24.96 -19.64 -16.68
C ARG A 221 -25.04 -18.34 -17.47
N ILE A 222 -24.42 -17.27 -16.99
CA ILE A 222 -24.46 -15.95 -17.63
C ILE A 222 -23.76 -15.98 -18.99
N LYS A 223 -22.64 -16.68 -19.10
CA LYS A 223 -21.89 -16.84 -20.35
C LYS A 223 -22.71 -17.63 -21.37
N PHE A 224 -23.32 -18.75 -20.95
CA PHE A 224 -24.19 -19.57 -21.81
C PHE A 224 -25.41 -18.78 -22.33
N GLN A 225 -26.06 -18.00 -21.44
CA GLN A 225 -27.17 -17.13 -21.78
C GLN A 225 -26.80 -16.08 -22.83
N LYS A 226 -25.69 -15.36 -22.63
CA LYS A 226 -25.21 -14.31 -23.55
C LYS A 226 -24.81 -14.88 -24.91
N GLN A 227 -24.04 -15.95 -24.94
CA GLN A 227 -23.55 -16.55 -26.19
C GLN A 227 -24.70 -17.12 -27.06
N ASN A 228 -25.74 -17.60 -26.42
CA ASN A 228 -26.84 -18.28 -27.13
C ASN A 228 -28.14 -17.47 -27.15
N SER A 229 -28.13 -16.23 -26.61
CA SER A 229 -29.33 -15.36 -26.53
C SER A 229 -30.51 -15.98 -25.77
N PHE A 230 -30.21 -16.72 -24.67
CA PHE A 230 -31.23 -17.25 -23.78
C PHE A 230 -31.49 -16.35 -22.59
N THR A 231 -32.73 -16.30 -22.13
CA THR A 231 -33.13 -15.56 -20.94
C THR A 231 -32.99 -16.41 -19.66
N SER A 232 -33.03 -15.76 -18.50
CA SER A 232 -33.06 -16.49 -17.22
C SER A 232 -34.29 -17.41 -17.08
N ASN A 233 -35.42 -17.04 -17.74
CA ASN A 233 -36.64 -17.85 -17.74
C ASN A 233 -36.48 -19.11 -18.61
N ASP A 234 -35.78 -18.99 -19.75
CA ASP A 234 -35.48 -20.15 -20.61
C ASP A 234 -34.64 -21.21 -19.86
N VAL A 235 -33.64 -20.76 -19.09
CA VAL A 235 -32.79 -21.66 -18.31
C VAL A 235 -33.59 -22.32 -17.17
N LYS A 236 -34.44 -21.56 -16.44
CA LYS A 236 -35.34 -22.14 -15.43
C LYS A 236 -36.31 -23.14 -15.99
N GLN A 237 -36.88 -22.87 -17.18
CA GLN A 237 -37.76 -23.83 -17.84
C GLN A 237 -37.02 -25.12 -18.27
N ALA A 238 -35.80 -24.99 -18.76
CA ALA A 238 -34.98 -26.14 -19.11
C ALA A 238 -34.58 -26.97 -17.85
N GLU A 239 -34.33 -26.32 -16.74
CA GLU A 239 -34.06 -27.00 -15.46
C GLU A 239 -35.31 -27.75 -14.96
N ASN A 240 -36.46 -27.10 -14.95
CA ASN A 240 -37.75 -27.71 -14.58
C ASN A 240 -38.14 -28.87 -15.52
N SER A 241 -37.70 -28.82 -16.77
CA SER A 241 -37.93 -29.91 -17.75
C SER A 241 -36.91 -31.04 -17.63
N GLY A 242 -35.94 -30.96 -16.70
CA GLY A 242 -34.93 -31.98 -16.47
C GLY A 242 -33.81 -32.04 -17.50
N TRP A 243 -33.66 -30.98 -18.37
CA TRP A 243 -32.64 -30.94 -19.43
C TRP A 243 -31.28 -30.52 -18.95
N LEU A 244 -31.21 -29.77 -17.85
CA LEU A 244 -29.99 -29.32 -17.22
C LEU A 244 -30.12 -29.33 -15.69
N SER A 245 -29.01 -29.20 -15.01
CA SER A 245 -28.95 -28.85 -13.58
C SER A 245 -28.08 -27.63 -13.38
N LEU A 246 -28.51 -26.75 -12.46
CA LEU A 246 -27.68 -25.64 -12.00
C LEU A 246 -26.84 -26.13 -10.82
N VAL A 247 -25.53 -25.95 -10.92
CA VAL A 247 -24.57 -26.29 -9.88
C VAL A 247 -23.89 -25.00 -9.45
N SER A 248 -24.08 -24.62 -8.20
CA SER A 248 -23.32 -23.49 -7.63
C SER A 248 -21.89 -23.92 -7.39
N LYS A 249 -20.93 -23.20 -7.97
CA LYS A 249 -19.50 -23.41 -7.76
C LYS A 249 -18.87 -22.13 -7.24
N GLU A 250 -17.99 -22.27 -6.30
CA GLU A 250 -17.14 -21.18 -5.86
C GLU A 250 -16.28 -20.68 -7.01
N THR A 251 -16.27 -19.37 -7.22
CA THR A 251 -15.47 -18.72 -8.26
C THR A 251 -14.73 -17.54 -7.68
N TYR A 252 -13.50 -17.32 -8.15
CA TYR A 252 -12.73 -16.15 -7.77
C TYR A 252 -13.08 -14.95 -8.64
N ARG A 253 -13.12 -13.75 -8.03
CA ARG A 253 -13.15 -12.49 -8.77
C ARG A 253 -11.77 -12.29 -9.37
N ASN A 254 -11.66 -12.35 -10.69
CA ASN A 254 -10.37 -12.18 -11.36
C ASN A 254 -10.13 -10.69 -11.66
N PRO A 255 -9.18 -10.03 -10.98
CA PRO A 255 -8.90 -8.61 -11.21
C PRO A 255 -8.29 -8.32 -12.59
N SER A 256 -7.92 -9.36 -13.35
CA SER A 256 -7.20 -9.24 -14.63
C SER A 256 -7.88 -9.97 -15.79
N GLU A 257 -9.19 -10.15 -15.73
CA GLU A 257 -9.94 -10.92 -16.73
C GLU A 257 -9.79 -10.42 -18.19
N ASN A 258 -9.40 -9.14 -18.36
CA ASN A 258 -9.25 -8.50 -19.68
C ASN A 258 -7.79 -8.32 -20.14
N ALA A 259 -6.81 -8.79 -19.36
CA ALA A 259 -5.40 -8.65 -19.73
C ALA A 259 -4.89 -9.95 -20.39
N THR A 260 -4.91 -10.01 -21.70
CA THR A 260 -4.12 -11.01 -22.46
C THR A 260 -2.66 -10.78 -22.13
N THR A 261 -2.06 -11.70 -21.36
CA THR A 261 -0.66 -11.62 -20.98
C THR A 261 0.14 -12.59 -21.84
N GLU A 262 0.95 -12.07 -22.74
CA GLU A 262 1.88 -12.90 -23.53
C GLU A 262 2.88 -13.58 -22.60
N SER A 263 3.14 -14.86 -22.86
CA SER A 263 4.15 -15.61 -22.13
C SER A 263 5.55 -15.05 -22.41
N SER A 264 6.36 -14.87 -21.38
CA SER A 264 7.72 -14.37 -21.50
C SER A 264 8.77 -15.42 -21.10
N SER A 265 9.83 -15.53 -21.88
CA SER A 265 10.98 -16.40 -21.58
C SER A 265 12.06 -15.66 -20.77
N PRO A 266 12.93 -16.40 -20.04
CA PRO A 266 14.10 -15.83 -19.37
C PRO A 266 15.03 -15.13 -20.36
N ARG A 267 15.49 -13.93 -20.00
CA ARG A 267 16.48 -13.19 -20.81
C ARG A 267 17.89 -13.65 -20.44
N LYS A 268 18.82 -13.52 -21.39
CA LYS A 268 20.24 -13.79 -21.13
C LYS A 268 20.76 -12.74 -20.14
N LEU A 269 21.41 -13.21 -19.07
CA LEU A 269 21.98 -12.36 -18.04
C LEU A 269 23.30 -11.76 -18.50
N THR A 270 23.57 -10.53 -18.05
CA THR A 270 24.92 -9.94 -18.09
C THR A 270 25.84 -10.61 -17.07
N ALA A 271 27.15 -10.42 -17.16
CA ALA A 271 28.09 -10.97 -16.18
C ALA A 271 27.77 -10.53 -14.75
N GLU A 272 27.47 -9.24 -14.52
CA GLU A 272 27.11 -8.71 -13.19
C GLU A 272 25.80 -9.33 -12.67
N GLN A 273 24.78 -9.44 -13.53
CA GLN A 273 23.51 -10.07 -13.16
C GLN A 273 23.68 -11.54 -12.83
N ASN A 274 24.52 -12.27 -13.58
CA ASN A 274 24.78 -13.68 -13.33
C ASN A 274 25.43 -13.89 -11.96
N VAL A 275 26.41 -13.08 -11.58
CA VAL A 275 27.02 -13.11 -10.23
C VAL A 275 25.95 -12.92 -9.16
N CYS A 276 25.08 -11.93 -9.32
CA CYS A 276 24.01 -11.65 -8.36
C CYS A 276 23.03 -12.83 -8.25
N VAL A 277 22.56 -13.36 -9.39
CA VAL A 277 21.62 -14.49 -9.42
C VAL A 277 22.24 -15.74 -8.80
N THR A 278 23.50 -16.04 -9.13
CA THR A 278 24.20 -17.21 -8.58
C THR A 278 24.31 -17.12 -7.05
N ARG A 279 24.70 -15.97 -6.50
CA ARG A 279 24.86 -15.82 -5.04
C ARG A 279 23.50 -15.90 -4.32
N ILE A 280 22.45 -15.29 -4.87
CA ILE A 280 21.09 -15.37 -4.29
C ILE A 280 20.57 -16.81 -4.36
N ASN A 281 20.76 -17.52 -5.50
CA ASN A 281 20.34 -18.91 -5.65
C ASN A 281 21.04 -19.84 -4.67
N GLN A 282 22.35 -19.65 -4.44
CA GLN A 282 23.08 -20.38 -3.41
C GLN A 282 22.46 -20.20 -2.02
N ALA A 283 22.08 -18.97 -1.64
CA ALA A 283 21.41 -18.72 -0.37
C ALA A 283 20.03 -19.40 -0.27
N ILE A 284 19.28 -19.49 -1.40
CA ILE A 284 17.99 -20.22 -1.44
C ILE A 284 18.22 -21.73 -1.24
N GLU A 285 19.26 -22.31 -1.85
CA GLU A 285 19.60 -23.73 -1.75
C GLU A 285 20.12 -24.10 -0.36
N GLN A 286 20.93 -23.22 0.23
CA GLN A 286 21.55 -23.43 1.54
C GLN A 286 20.65 -23.02 2.71
N GLU A 287 19.45 -22.52 2.42
CA GLU A 287 18.48 -22.03 3.41
C GLU A 287 19.05 -20.93 4.33
N GLU A 288 19.88 -20.06 3.73
CA GLU A 288 20.47 -18.91 4.45
C GLU A 288 19.48 -17.76 4.53
N SER A 289 19.33 -17.17 5.72
CA SER A 289 18.49 -15.99 5.95
C SER A 289 19.24 -14.66 5.72
N ASP A 290 20.10 -14.63 4.72
CA ASP A 290 20.91 -13.49 4.34
C ASP A 290 20.06 -12.33 3.80
N VAL A 291 20.48 -11.11 4.10
CA VAL A 291 19.88 -9.92 3.49
C VAL A 291 20.82 -9.37 2.43
N PHE A 292 20.37 -9.37 1.19
CA PHE A 292 21.09 -8.83 0.04
C PHE A 292 20.63 -7.41 -0.26
N LEU A 293 21.57 -6.45 -0.36
CA LEU A 293 21.30 -5.13 -0.92
C LEU A 293 21.71 -5.12 -2.40
N LEU A 294 20.74 -5.32 -3.31
CA LEU A 294 20.95 -5.27 -4.74
C LEU A 294 20.90 -3.81 -5.23
N GLN A 295 22.07 -3.18 -5.25
CA GLN A 295 22.25 -1.82 -5.72
C GLN A 295 22.53 -1.83 -7.22
N GLY A 296 21.60 -1.31 -8.02
CA GLY A 296 21.75 -1.31 -9.47
C GLY A 296 21.23 -0.04 -10.11
N VAL A 297 22.02 0.56 -10.99
CA VAL A 297 21.62 1.76 -11.72
C VAL A 297 20.28 1.58 -12.45
N THR A 298 19.59 2.68 -12.73
CA THR A 298 18.33 2.62 -13.48
C THR A 298 18.56 1.99 -14.86
N GLY A 299 17.79 0.94 -15.20
CA GLY A 299 17.97 0.20 -16.44
C GLY A 299 19.05 -0.90 -16.40
N SER A 300 19.59 -1.23 -15.22
CA SER A 300 20.54 -2.35 -15.05
C SER A 300 19.90 -3.75 -15.08
N GLY A 301 18.55 -3.83 -15.13
CA GLY A 301 17.82 -5.08 -15.22
C GLY A 301 17.61 -5.83 -13.91
N LYS A 302 17.55 -5.12 -12.76
CA LYS A 302 17.18 -5.70 -11.46
C LYS A 302 15.98 -6.65 -11.54
N THR A 303 14.94 -6.26 -12.29
CA THR A 303 13.73 -7.07 -12.46
C THR A 303 14.01 -8.45 -13.03
N GLU A 304 14.95 -8.61 -13.98
CA GLU A 304 15.30 -9.93 -14.52
C GLU A 304 16.03 -10.79 -13.47
N VAL A 305 16.87 -10.18 -12.63
CA VAL A 305 17.48 -10.87 -11.47
C VAL A 305 16.38 -11.42 -10.56
N TYR A 306 15.37 -10.60 -10.23
CA TYR A 306 14.23 -11.03 -9.41
C TYR A 306 13.47 -12.19 -10.05
N LEU A 307 13.11 -12.08 -11.32
CA LEU A 307 12.33 -13.11 -12.02
C LEU A 307 13.08 -14.45 -12.11
N GLN A 308 14.40 -14.42 -12.32
CA GLN A 308 15.18 -15.66 -12.39
C GLN A 308 15.41 -16.30 -11.02
N THR A 309 15.61 -15.53 -9.96
CA THR A 309 15.70 -16.05 -8.60
C THR A 309 14.37 -16.57 -8.07
N ILE A 310 13.24 -15.92 -8.41
CA ILE A 310 11.89 -16.46 -8.16
C ILE A 310 11.72 -17.81 -8.88
N ALA A 311 12.07 -17.88 -10.18
CA ALA A 311 11.97 -19.11 -10.94
C ALA A 311 12.81 -20.26 -10.33
N HIS A 312 13.96 -19.93 -9.76
CA HIS A 312 14.80 -20.89 -9.06
C HIS A 312 14.14 -21.40 -7.77
N ALA A 313 13.60 -20.50 -6.94
CA ALA A 313 12.86 -20.88 -5.73
C ALA A 313 11.68 -21.81 -6.05
N LEU A 314 10.91 -21.51 -7.12
CA LEU A 314 9.80 -22.36 -7.57
C LEU A 314 10.24 -23.76 -8.03
N LYS A 315 11.41 -23.90 -8.66
CA LYS A 315 11.99 -25.23 -9.02
C LYS A 315 12.28 -26.07 -7.79
N LEU A 316 12.60 -25.44 -6.67
CA LEU A 316 12.82 -26.10 -5.38
C LEU A 316 11.52 -26.29 -4.58
N SER A 317 10.36 -26.13 -5.22
CA SER A 317 9.03 -26.20 -4.59
C SER A 317 8.85 -25.23 -3.41
N LYS A 318 9.60 -24.13 -3.42
CA LYS A 318 9.47 -23.02 -2.49
C LYS A 318 8.64 -21.89 -3.13
N LYS A 319 8.04 -21.04 -2.33
CA LYS A 319 7.21 -19.91 -2.77
C LYS A 319 8.01 -18.60 -2.76
N ALA A 320 7.50 -17.58 -3.42
CA ALA A 320 8.15 -16.27 -3.51
C ALA A 320 7.21 -15.12 -3.13
N LEU A 321 7.74 -14.17 -2.36
CA LEU A 321 7.07 -12.92 -2.04
C LEU A 321 7.84 -11.75 -2.66
N MET A 322 7.16 -10.94 -3.49
CA MET A 322 7.73 -9.74 -4.08
C MET A 322 6.94 -8.51 -3.67
N LEU A 323 7.58 -7.61 -2.95
CA LEU A 323 7.03 -6.34 -2.55
C LEU A 323 7.46 -5.25 -3.52
N VAL A 324 6.51 -4.45 -3.97
CA VAL A 324 6.74 -3.29 -4.85
C VAL A 324 6.00 -2.09 -4.28
N PRO A 325 6.52 -0.86 -4.41
CA PRO A 325 5.76 0.33 -4.01
C PRO A 325 4.44 0.40 -4.79
N GLU A 326 3.38 0.85 -4.14
CA GLU A 326 2.03 0.88 -4.73
C GLU A 326 1.97 1.61 -6.07
N ILE A 327 2.69 2.74 -6.17
CA ILE A 327 2.85 3.53 -7.39
C ILE A 327 3.73 2.87 -8.45
N SER A 328 4.54 1.86 -8.09
CA SER A 328 5.37 1.08 -9.01
C SER A 328 4.69 -0.22 -9.46
N LEU A 329 3.52 -0.54 -8.87
CA LEU A 329 2.70 -1.68 -9.28
C LEU A 329 1.94 -1.34 -10.57
N THR A 330 2.72 -1.01 -11.60
CA THR A 330 2.19 -0.64 -12.91
C THR A 330 1.68 -1.87 -13.66
N PRO A 331 0.77 -1.69 -14.63
CA PRO A 331 0.35 -2.77 -15.52
C PRO A 331 1.51 -3.49 -16.19
N GLN A 332 2.59 -2.77 -16.48
CA GLN A 332 3.80 -3.34 -17.09
C GLN A 332 4.50 -4.34 -16.15
N MET A 333 4.65 -3.98 -14.86
CA MET A 333 5.24 -4.90 -13.87
C MET A 333 4.36 -6.14 -13.69
N VAL A 334 3.05 -5.94 -13.55
CA VAL A 334 2.07 -7.03 -13.44
C VAL A 334 2.16 -7.96 -14.66
N ARG A 335 2.17 -7.40 -15.88
CA ARG A 335 2.31 -8.19 -17.12
C ARG A 335 3.63 -8.96 -17.17
N ARG A 336 4.75 -8.37 -16.77
CA ARG A 336 6.06 -9.04 -16.73
C ARG A 336 6.05 -10.27 -15.80
N VAL A 337 5.52 -10.12 -14.58
CA VAL A 337 5.48 -11.24 -13.62
C VAL A 337 4.46 -12.28 -14.03
N LYS A 338 3.24 -11.89 -14.44
CA LYS A 338 2.22 -12.82 -14.93
C LYS A 338 2.63 -13.51 -16.23
N GLY A 339 3.29 -12.82 -17.15
CA GLY A 339 3.85 -13.40 -18.37
C GLY A 339 4.90 -14.47 -18.10
N ARG A 340 5.65 -14.37 -17.00
CA ARG A 340 6.67 -15.34 -16.61
C ARG A 340 6.10 -16.53 -15.84
N PHE A 341 5.13 -16.34 -14.95
CA PHE A 341 4.67 -17.35 -14.00
C PHE A 341 3.19 -17.72 -14.15
N GLY A 342 2.45 -17.03 -15.01
CA GLY A 342 1.05 -17.35 -15.34
C GLY A 342 0.11 -17.33 -14.15
N PRO A 343 -0.76 -18.35 -14.01
CA PRO A 343 -1.78 -18.41 -12.96
C PRO A 343 -1.22 -18.60 -11.55
N LYS A 344 0.05 -18.95 -11.41
CA LYS A 344 0.72 -19.09 -10.11
C LYS A 344 0.91 -17.76 -9.36
N VAL A 345 0.60 -16.62 -10.00
CA VAL A 345 0.78 -15.28 -9.44
C VAL A 345 -0.52 -14.80 -8.79
N ALA A 346 -0.42 -14.39 -7.52
CA ALA A 346 -1.45 -13.61 -6.82
C ALA A 346 -1.01 -12.14 -6.67
N MET A 347 -1.98 -11.22 -6.77
CA MET A 347 -1.73 -9.77 -6.69
C MET A 347 -2.42 -9.21 -5.46
N LEU A 348 -1.69 -8.46 -4.60
CA LEU A 348 -2.24 -7.82 -3.40
C LEU A 348 -1.90 -6.32 -3.37
N HIS A 349 -2.90 -5.47 -3.68
CA HIS A 349 -2.74 -4.00 -3.66
C HIS A 349 -4.04 -3.27 -3.29
N SER A 350 -3.97 -1.97 -3.03
CA SER A 350 -5.11 -1.15 -2.57
C SER A 350 -6.21 -0.98 -3.62
N ALA A 351 -5.89 -1.04 -4.91
CA ALA A 351 -6.88 -0.89 -5.98
C ALA A 351 -7.80 -2.11 -6.15
N LEU A 352 -7.51 -3.24 -5.49
CA LEU A 352 -8.43 -4.37 -5.42
C LEU A 352 -9.63 -4.02 -4.53
N SER A 353 -10.82 -4.41 -4.97
CA SER A 353 -11.99 -4.44 -4.09
C SER A 353 -11.76 -5.42 -2.93
N ASP A 354 -12.49 -5.24 -1.86
CA ASP A 354 -12.38 -6.12 -0.69
C ASP A 354 -12.66 -7.59 -1.04
N GLY A 355 -13.60 -7.86 -1.95
CA GLY A 355 -13.88 -9.21 -2.44
C GLY A 355 -12.74 -9.79 -3.28
N GLU A 356 -12.14 -9.02 -4.20
CA GLU A 356 -10.98 -9.45 -4.99
C GLU A 356 -9.79 -9.76 -4.08
N ARG A 357 -9.55 -8.91 -3.07
CA ARG A 357 -8.46 -9.11 -2.09
C ARG A 357 -8.66 -10.37 -1.25
N PHE A 358 -9.90 -10.65 -0.85
CA PHE A 358 -10.25 -11.86 -0.12
C PHE A 358 -10.07 -13.12 -0.98
N ASP A 359 -10.46 -13.05 -2.26
CA ASP A 359 -10.29 -14.16 -3.20
C ASP A 359 -8.81 -14.45 -3.47
N GLU A 360 -7.96 -13.42 -3.68
CA GLU A 360 -6.52 -13.59 -3.84
C GLU A 360 -5.88 -14.13 -2.54
N TRP A 361 -6.32 -13.67 -1.37
CA TRP A 361 -5.86 -14.18 -0.08
C TRP A 361 -6.14 -15.69 0.06
N ARG A 362 -7.34 -16.15 -0.28
CA ARG A 362 -7.71 -17.57 -0.25
C ARG A 362 -6.90 -18.41 -1.24
N ARG A 363 -6.63 -17.89 -2.45
CA ARG A 363 -5.77 -18.56 -3.44
C ARG A 363 -4.35 -18.78 -2.89
N ILE A 364 -3.84 -17.81 -2.15
CA ILE A 364 -2.52 -17.92 -1.52
C ILE A 364 -2.55 -18.95 -0.41
N GLU A 365 -3.53 -18.86 0.49
CA GLU A 365 -3.69 -19.77 1.62
C GLU A 365 -3.86 -21.23 1.17
N ARG A 366 -4.64 -21.47 0.11
CA ARG A 366 -4.85 -22.80 -0.45
C ARG A 366 -3.64 -23.33 -1.27
N GLY A 367 -2.58 -22.54 -1.41
CA GLY A 367 -1.39 -22.89 -2.17
C GLY A 367 -1.55 -22.90 -3.70
N GLU A 368 -2.68 -22.37 -4.22
CA GLU A 368 -2.92 -22.22 -5.66
C GLU A 368 -2.01 -21.14 -6.27
N ALA A 369 -1.65 -20.13 -5.49
CA ALA A 369 -0.67 -19.12 -5.85
C ALA A 369 0.67 -19.40 -5.16
N GLN A 370 1.75 -19.39 -5.96
CA GLN A 370 3.12 -19.67 -5.51
C GLN A 370 3.99 -18.40 -5.50
N VAL A 371 3.59 -17.37 -6.21
CA VAL A 371 4.26 -16.07 -6.28
C VAL A 371 3.27 -15.00 -5.88
N VAL A 372 3.56 -14.27 -4.81
CA VAL A 372 2.75 -13.13 -4.40
C VAL A 372 3.49 -11.86 -4.76
N VAL A 373 2.81 -10.96 -5.50
CA VAL A 373 3.31 -9.62 -5.80
C VAL A 373 2.34 -8.60 -5.22
N GLY A 374 2.86 -7.63 -4.48
CA GLY A 374 1.97 -6.64 -3.91
C GLY A 374 2.65 -5.46 -3.25
N ALA A 375 1.81 -4.55 -2.77
CA ALA A 375 2.26 -3.39 -2.01
C ALA A 375 2.65 -3.77 -0.57
N ARG A 376 2.93 -2.77 0.26
CA ARG A 376 3.35 -2.93 1.66
C ARG A 376 2.63 -4.04 2.43
N SER A 377 1.29 -4.09 2.35
CA SER A 377 0.49 -5.06 3.11
C SER A 377 0.62 -6.51 2.62
N ALA A 378 1.14 -6.73 1.40
CA ALA A 378 1.39 -8.07 0.90
C ALA A 378 2.48 -8.82 1.70
N VAL A 379 3.24 -8.10 2.54
CA VAL A 379 4.21 -8.72 3.46
C VAL A 379 3.56 -9.70 4.44
N PHE A 380 2.24 -9.63 4.63
CA PHE A 380 1.46 -10.53 5.47
C PHE A 380 0.74 -11.64 4.69
N ALA A 381 1.02 -11.81 3.42
CA ALA A 381 0.43 -12.90 2.63
C ALA A 381 0.66 -14.27 3.30
N PRO A 382 -0.36 -15.13 3.42
CA PRO A 382 -0.27 -16.41 4.12
C PRO A 382 0.47 -17.46 3.26
N LEU A 383 1.73 -17.17 2.95
CA LEU A 383 2.61 -18.09 2.23
C LEU A 383 3.33 -19.00 3.25
N ASP A 384 3.26 -20.29 3.02
CA ASP A 384 4.12 -21.28 3.63
C ASP A 384 5.37 -21.49 2.78
N ARG A 385 6.45 -22.03 3.36
CA ARG A 385 7.70 -22.39 2.67
C ARG A 385 8.22 -21.32 1.70
N ILE A 386 8.39 -20.09 2.18
CA ILE A 386 8.96 -19.02 1.39
C ILE A 386 10.43 -19.34 1.10
N GLY A 387 10.84 -19.29 -0.18
CA GLY A 387 12.22 -19.48 -0.60
C GLY A 387 12.96 -18.20 -0.90
N ILE A 388 12.22 -17.10 -1.13
CA ILE A 388 12.81 -15.78 -1.37
C ILE A 388 11.79 -14.68 -1.08
N ILE A 389 12.27 -13.59 -0.47
CA ILE A 389 11.51 -12.35 -0.30
C ILE A 389 12.26 -11.24 -1.03
N ILE A 390 11.57 -10.55 -1.94
CA ILE A 390 12.12 -9.45 -2.73
C ILE A 390 11.38 -8.16 -2.37
N MET A 391 12.11 -7.09 -2.16
CA MET A 391 11.57 -5.75 -1.98
C MET A 391 12.21 -4.82 -3.00
N ASP A 392 11.45 -4.42 -4.02
CA ASP A 392 11.91 -3.47 -5.03
C ASP A 392 11.75 -2.03 -4.53
N GLU A 393 12.65 -1.14 -4.96
CA GLU A 393 12.74 0.26 -4.52
C GLU A 393 12.67 0.38 -2.97
N GLU A 394 13.54 -0.36 -2.25
CA GLU A 394 13.51 -0.51 -0.78
C GLU A 394 13.55 0.82 0.00
N HIS A 395 14.08 1.87 -0.64
CA HIS A 395 14.18 3.23 -0.07
C HIS A 395 12.83 3.95 0.03
N GLU A 396 11.76 3.38 -0.55
CA GLU A 396 10.45 4.03 -0.58
C GLU A 396 9.81 4.15 0.79
N THR A 397 9.41 5.38 1.11
CA THR A 397 8.76 5.68 2.40
C THR A 397 7.39 5.00 2.57
N SER A 398 6.74 4.61 1.47
CA SER A 398 5.45 3.92 1.48
C SER A 398 5.50 2.53 2.15
N TYR A 399 6.67 1.94 2.33
CA TYR A 399 6.86 0.70 3.08
C TYR A 399 6.72 0.87 4.60
N LYS A 400 6.78 2.10 5.12
CA LYS A 400 6.45 2.43 6.50
C LYS A 400 4.96 2.75 6.62
N GLN A 401 4.27 2.15 7.59
CA GLN A 401 2.88 2.50 7.92
C GLN A 401 2.84 3.67 8.90
N ASP A 402 1.99 4.67 8.60
CA ASP A 402 1.86 5.85 9.45
C ASP A 402 0.89 5.63 10.61
N GLU A 403 -0.11 4.76 10.43
CA GLU A 403 -1.09 4.37 11.45
C GLU A 403 -0.67 3.12 12.22
N MET A 404 -1.26 2.91 13.39
CA MET A 404 -0.98 1.71 14.20
C MET A 404 -1.50 0.42 13.53
N PRO A 405 -0.67 -0.65 13.60
CA PRO A 405 0.72 -0.72 14.03
C PRO A 405 1.65 -0.05 13.02
N ARG A 406 2.57 0.80 13.49
CA ARG A 406 3.49 1.58 12.64
C ARG A 406 4.68 0.73 12.18
N TYR A 407 4.42 -0.40 11.56
CA TYR A 407 5.46 -1.31 11.06
C TYR A 407 6.15 -0.77 9.79
N ASN A 408 7.36 -1.26 9.56
CA ASN A 408 8.05 -1.12 8.28
C ASN A 408 8.10 -2.51 7.61
N ALA A 409 7.60 -2.61 6.36
CA ALA A 409 7.55 -3.87 5.64
C ALA A 409 8.95 -4.50 5.44
N ARG A 410 10.03 -3.69 5.36
CA ARG A 410 11.41 -4.19 5.31
C ARG A 410 11.77 -5.01 6.54
N GLU A 411 11.46 -4.50 7.73
CA GLU A 411 11.79 -5.20 8.98
C GLU A 411 10.93 -6.47 9.14
N VAL A 412 9.66 -6.41 8.72
CA VAL A 412 8.77 -7.60 8.68
C VAL A 412 9.30 -8.63 7.67
N ALA A 413 9.72 -8.20 6.48
CA ALA A 413 10.31 -9.08 5.46
C ALA A 413 11.57 -9.77 5.98
N ILE A 414 12.44 -9.04 6.69
CA ILE A 414 13.66 -9.61 7.30
C ILE A 414 13.31 -10.60 8.41
N TRP A 415 12.29 -10.30 9.23
CA TRP A 415 11.81 -11.23 10.24
C TRP A 415 11.28 -12.53 9.60
N ARG A 416 10.45 -12.41 8.55
CA ARG A 416 9.92 -13.56 7.79
C ARG A 416 11.04 -14.34 7.10
N GLY A 417 12.05 -13.67 6.54
CA GLY A 417 13.22 -14.30 5.95
C GLY A 417 13.96 -15.19 6.95
N LYS A 418 14.10 -14.73 8.18
CA LYS A 418 14.67 -15.52 9.29
C LYS A 418 13.77 -16.69 9.68
N HIS A 419 12.47 -16.48 9.76
CA HIS A 419 11.50 -17.53 10.12
C HIS A 419 11.47 -18.66 9.08
N HIS A 420 11.51 -18.33 7.79
CA HIS A 420 11.50 -19.30 6.70
C HIS A 420 12.88 -19.80 6.24
N HIS A 421 13.96 -19.35 6.87
CA HIS A 421 15.33 -19.63 6.47
C HIS A 421 15.55 -19.34 4.98
N CYS A 422 15.25 -18.11 4.56
CA CYS A 422 15.33 -17.72 3.16
C CYS A 422 15.92 -16.32 2.99
N PRO A 423 16.59 -16.04 1.84
CA PRO A 423 17.18 -14.75 1.58
C PRO A 423 16.12 -13.65 1.36
N VAL A 424 16.49 -12.43 1.80
CA VAL A 424 15.72 -11.20 1.53
C VAL A 424 16.54 -10.31 0.62
N VAL A 425 15.98 -9.95 -0.55
CA VAL A 425 16.64 -9.09 -1.54
C VAL A 425 16.01 -7.70 -1.50
N LEU A 426 16.79 -6.71 -1.10
CA LEU A 426 16.43 -5.29 -1.06
C LEU A 426 17.01 -4.61 -2.30
N GLY A 427 16.18 -4.30 -3.29
CA GLY A 427 16.61 -3.70 -4.55
C GLY A 427 16.39 -2.20 -4.61
N SER A 428 17.39 -1.46 -5.07
CA SER A 428 17.29 -0.02 -5.33
C SER A 428 18.39 0.47 -6.26
N ALA A 429 18.10 1.56 -6.98
CA ALA A 429 19.14 2.34 -7.65
C ALA A 429 19.81 3.33 -6.68
N THR A 430 19.05 3.80 -5.73
CA THR A 430 19.44 4.79 -4.71
C THR A 430 19.04 4.28 -3.34
N PRO A 431 19.74 3.29 -2.77
CA PRO A 431 19.40 2.70 -1.49
C PRO A 431 19.18 3.74 -0.38
N SER A 432 18.36 3.40 0.61
CA SER A 432 18.27 4.22 1.83
C SER A 432 19.64 4.25 2.53
N LEU A 433 19.95 5.37 3.19
CA LEU A 433 21.24 5.52 3.88
C LEU A 433 21.42 4.46 4.96
N GLU A 434 20.32 4.05 5.61
CA GLU A 434 20.30 2.98 6.60
C GLU A 434 20.68 1.62 5.98
N SER A 435 20.11 1.24 4.84
CA SER A 435 20.43 -0.01 4.14
C SER A 435 21.87 0.01 3.60
N ARG A 436 22.28 1.15 3.04
CA ARG A 436 23.64 1.32 2.54
C ARG A 436 24.68 1.22 3.67
N ALA A 437 24.41 1.82 4.84
CA ALA A 437 25.27 1.74 6.02
C ALA A 437 25.38 0.30 6.55
N ARG A 438 24.26 -0.45 6.58
CA ARG A 438 24.25 -1.89 6.92
C ARG A 438 25.07 -2.71 5.91
N GLY A 439 24.98 -2.37 4.62
CA GLY A 439 25.83 -2.98 3.59
C GLY A 439 27.31 -2.66 3.76
N GLN A 440 27.67 -1.44 4.21
CA GLN A 440 29.04 -1.09 4.50
C GLN A 440 29.62 -1.84 5.70
N LYS A 441 28.77 -2.12 6.70
CA LYS A 441 29.14 -2.90 7.89
C LYS A 441 29.03 -4.42 7.68
N SER A 442 28.81 -4.88 6.46
CA SER A 442 28.61 -6.29 6.12
C SER A 442 27.44 -6.98 6.86
N VAL A 443 26.49 -6.20 7.40
CA VAL A 443 25.23 -6.72 7.95
C VAL A 443 24.31 -7.14 6.80
N TYR A 444 24.37 -6.42 5.67
CA TYR A 444 23.76 -6.82 4.40
C TYR A 444 24.85 -7.13 3.39
N GLN A 445 24.66 -8.19 2.58
CA GLN A 445 25.57 -8.50 1.49
C GLN A 445 25.26 -7.58 0.30
N ARG A 446 26.24 -6.79 -0.14
CA ARG A 446 26.05 -5.88 -1.29
C ARG A 446 26.27 -6.61 -2.60
N LEU A 447 25.28 -6.52 -3.49
CA LEU A 447 25.34 -6.97 -4.88
C LEU A 447 25.20 -5.74 -5.79
N LEU A 448 26.12 -5.60 -6.76
CA LEU A 448 26.23 -4.40 -7.58
C LEU A 448 25.90 -4.68 -9.04
N LEU A 449 25.07 -3.82 -9.64
CA LEU A 449 24.81 -3.76 -11.07
C LEU A 449 25.14 -2.34 -11.56
N THR A 450 26.38 -2.16 -12.01
CA THR A 450 26.94 -0.83 -12.30
C THR A 450 26.62 -0.31 -13.70
N LYS A 451 26.20 -1.19 -14.62
CA LYS A 451 25.97 -0.88 -16.03
C LYS A 451 24.51 -1.03 -16.43
N ARG A 452 24.05 -0.18 -17.36
CA ARG A 452 22.78 -0.39 -18.06
C ARG A 452 22.89 -1.60 -18.99
N ILE A 453 21.77 -2.34 -19.18
CA ILE A 453 21.73 -3.53 -20.06
C ILE A 453 22.23 -3.21 -21.49
N ASN A 454 21.85 -2.03 -22.01
CA ASN A 454 22.19 -1.62 -23.37
C ASN A 454 23.58 -0.97 -23.48
N GLY A 455 24.38 -0.95 -22.42
CA GLY A 455 25.71 -0.31 -22.39
C GLY A 455 25.71 1.21 -22.60
N ARG A 456 24.53 1.85 -22.60
CA ARG A 456 24.38 3.30 -22.86
C ARG A 456 24.76 4.13 -21.64
N PRO A 457 25.32 5.32 -21.87
CA PRO A 457 25.58 6.27 -20.81
C PRO A 457 24.25 6.73 -20.18
N MET A 458 24.36 7.27 -18.97
CA MET A 458 23.24 7.95 -18.33
C MET A 458 22.88 9.22 -19.12
N PRO A 459 21.60 9.67 -19.06
CA PRO A 459 21.17 10.87 -19.76
C PRO A 459 21.98 12.09 -19.33
N HIS A 460 22.21 13.02 -20.25
CA HIS A 460 22.80 14.31 -19.93
C HIS A 460 21.82 15.13 -19.09
N VAL A 461 22.29 15.66 -17.97
CA VAL A 461 21.47 16.49 -17.05
C VAL A 461 21.95 17.93 -17.11
N GLU A 462 21.08 18.81 -17.56
CA GLU A 462 21.30 20.26 -17.58
C GLU A 462 20.64 20.88 -16.34
N LEU A 463 21.39 21.69 -15.62
CA LEU A 463 20.92 22.35 -14.39
C LEU A 463 20.70 23.83 -14.64
N VAL A 464 19.45 24.29 -14.61
CA VAL A 464 19.06 25.68 -14.82
C VAL A 464 18.89 26.40 -13.50
N ASP A 465 19.60 27.49 -13.32
CA ASP A 465 19.46 28.39 -12.18
C ASP A 465 18.28 29.35 -12.39
N MET A 466 17.19 29.11 -11.68
CA MET A 466 15.97 29.92 -11.80
C MET A 466 16.15 31.33 -11.29
N ARG A 467 17.16 31.64 -10.47
CA ARG A 467 17.47 33.01 -10.02
C ARG A 467 17.88 33.91 -11.18
N GLU A 468 18.60 33.32 -12.14
CA GLU A 468 19.03 34.01 -13.35
C GLU A 468 18.00 33.88 -14.47
N ALA A 469 17.49 32.67 -14.67
CA ALA A 469 16.55 32.37 -15.74
C ALA A 469 15.26 33.18 -15.66
N LEU A 470 14.76 33.49 -14.47
CA LEU A 470 13.54 34.29 -14.26
C LEU A 470 13.62 35.73 -14.81
N LYS A 471 14.82 36.24 -15.08
CA LYS A 471 14.99 37.58 -15.68
C LYS A 471 14.50 37.63 -17.14
N SER A 472 14.54 36.49 -17.83
CA SER A 472 14.12 36.33 -19.21
C SER A 472 13.11 35.23 -19.46
N ALA A 473 12.61 34.60 -18.36
CA ALA A 473 11.70 33.46 -18.45
C ALA A 473 10.32 33.87 -18.98
N PRO A 474 9.74 33.06 -19.86
CA PRO A 474 8.41 33.31 -20.43
C PRO A 474 7.27 33.11 -19.36
N SER A 475 7.54 32.38 -18.30
CA SER A 475 6.62 32.21 -17.18
C SER A 475 7.38 31.91 -15.86
N PRO A 476 6.73 32.05 -14.70
CA PRO A 476 7.37 31.80 -13.40
C PRO A 476 7.84 30.35 -13.18
N ASP A 477 7.26 29.40 -13.91
CA ASP A 477 7.50 27.97 -13.74
C ASP A 477 8.33 27.36 -14.89
N PHE A 478 8.59 28.12 -16.00
CA PHE A 478 9.33 27.66 -17.15
C PHE A 478 10.47 28.61 -17.52
N SER A 479 11.68 28.10 -17.52
CA SER A 479 12.83 28.81 -18.10
C SER A 479 12.79 28.78 -19.64
N ALA A 480 13.49 29.73 -20.27
CA ALA A 480 13.59 29.78 -21.73
C ALA A 480 14.29 28.52 -22.29
N GLU A 481 15.31 28.03 -21.57
CA GLU A 481 16.08 26.83 -21.93
C GLU A 481 15.18 25.58 -21.95
N LEU A 482 14.40 25.35 -20.88
CA LEU A 482 13.48 24.19 -20.81
C LEU A 482 12.44 24.29 -21.94
N LEU A 483 11.84 25.47 -22.13
CA LEU A 483 10.81 25.65 -23.17
C LEU A 483 11.37 25.44 -24.59
N THR A 484 12.60 25.89 -24.86
CA THR A 484 13.29 25.66 -26.13
C THR A 484 13.48 24.15 -26.39
N LYS A 485 13.99 23.42 -25.40
CA LYS A 485 14.15 21.95 -25.49
C LYS A 485 12.83 21.23 -25.69
N ILE A 486 11.77 21.61 -24.97
CA ILE A 486 10.44 21.03 -25.19
C ILE A 486 10.03 21.19 -26.65
N LYS A 487 10.17 22.42 -27.23
CA LYS A 487 9.83 22.70 -28.65
C LYS A 487 10.66 21.87 -29.62
N GLU A 488 11.95 21.67 -29.34
CA GLU A 488 12.86 20.88 -30.18
C GLU A 488 12.48 19.40 -30.20
N HIS A 489 12.18 18.80 -29.02
CA HIS A 489 11.78 17.39 -28.92
C HIS A 489 10.41 17.15 -29.57
N LEU A 490 9.45 18.05 -29.36
CA LEU A 490 8.12 17.95 -30.00
C LEU A 490 8.21 18.06 -31.54
N LYS A 491 9.12 18.88 -32.09
CA LYS A 491 9.36 18.95 -33.54
C LYS A 491 9.91 17.65 -34.13
N ARG A 492 10.55 16.80 -33.32
CA ARG A 492 11.06 15.49 -33.73
C ARG A 492 10.04 14.35 -33.49
N ASP A 493 8.79 14.71 -33.16
CA ASP A 493 7.73 13.75 -32.78
C ASP A 493 8.12 12.87 -31.58
N GLU A 494 8.86 13.46 -30.64
CA GLU A 494 9.31 12.82 -29.41
C GLU A 494 8.44 13.28 -28.24
N GLN A 495 8.32 12.41 -27.21
CA GLN A 495 7.50 12.68 -26.03
C GLN A 495 8.31 13.31 -24.91
N VAL A 496 7.64 14.15 -24.13
CA VAL A 496 8.21 14.89 -23.01
C VAL A 496 7.51 14.53 -21.70
N VAL A 497 8.29 14.36 -20.63
CA VAL A 497 7.77 14.18 -19.27
C VAL A 497 8.15 15.40 -18.43
N LEU A 498 7.15 16.07 -17.83
CA LEU A 498 7.35 17.22 -16.96
C LEU A 498 6.95 16.87 -15.53
N MET A 499 7.91 16.93 -14.62
CA MET A 499 7.68 16.65 -13.21
C MET A 499 7.55 17.92 -12.40
N LEU A 500 6.40 18.06 -11.73
CA LEU A 500 6.19 19.03 -10.66
C LEU A 500 6.20 18.30 -9.32
N ASN A 501 7.21 18.51 -8.49
CA ASN A 501 7.29 17.89 -7.20
C ASN A 501 6.33 18.55 -6.20
N ARG A 502 5.05 18.08 -6.16
CA ARG A 502 4.04 18.56 -5.23
C ARG A 502 3.61 17.44 -4.28
N ARG A 503 3.98 17.53 -3.01
CA ARG A 503 3.30 16.82 -1.92
C ARG A 503 2.81 17.86 -0.90
N GLY A 504 1.48 18.00 -0.79
CA GLY A 504 0.82 18.82 0.20
C GLY A 504 0.95 20.34 -0.01
N TYR A 505 0.30 21.12 0.84
CA TYR A 505 0.60 22.53 1.04
C TYR A 505 2.02 22.61 1.62
N SER A 506 3.04 22.78 0.78
CA SER A 506 4.37 23.05 1.29
C SER A 506 4.40 24.49 1.80
N SER A 507 4.26 24.59 3.08
CA SER A 507 4.17 25.82 3.84
C SER A 507 5.54 26.29 4.28
N PHE A 508 6.54 26.22 3.40
CA PHE A 508 7.81 26.89 3.66
C PHE A 508 7.92 28.20 2.89
N VAL A 509 8.76 29.07 3.38
CA VAL A 509 9.00 30.39 2.80
C VAL A 509 10.37 30.37 2.14
N MET A 510 10.42 30.79 0.86
CA MET A 510 11.63 30.85 0.06
C MET A 510 11.81 32.23 -0.59
N CYS A 511 13.02 32.71 -0.63
CA CYS A 511 13.38 33.89 -1.41
C CYS A 511 13.59 33.52 -2.88
N ARG A 512 12.83 34.16 -3.78
CA ARG A 512 12.96 33.93 -5.24
C ARG A 512 14.19 34.61 -5.86
N GLU A 513 14.86 35.48 -5.13
CA GLU A 513 16.08 36.17 -5.59
C GLU A 513 17.32 35.33 -5.34
N CYS A 514 17.47 34.73 -4.15
CA CYS A 514 18.69 34.02 -3.76
C CYS A 514 18.47 32.56 -3.38
N GLY A 515 17.24 32.04 -3.42
CA GLY A 515 16.93 30.65 -3.06
C GLY A 515 16.92 30.39 -1.52
N PHE A 516 17.14 31.41 -0.69
CA PHE A 516 17.18 31.22 0.76
C PHE A 516 15.86 30.63 1.29
N VAL A 517 15.98 29.55 2.06
CA VAL A 517 14.88 28.91 2.80
C VAL A 517 15.10 29.11 4.28
N LEU A 518 14.06 29.54 5.00
CA LEU A 518 14.13 29.76 6.43
C LEU A 518 14.24 28.44 7.18
N LYS A 519 15.35 28.24 7.92
CA LYS A 519 15.66 27.01 8.64
C LYS A 519 15.66 27.21 10.15
N CYS A 520 15.32 26.16 10.89
CA CYS A 520 15.44 26.13 12.34
C CYS A 520 16.90 26.18 12.79
N PRO A 521 17.31 27.11 13.65
CA PRO A 521 18.68 27.22 14.11
C PRO A 521 19.15 26.01 14.96
N ASN A 522 18.20 25.29 15.57
CA ASN A 522 18.49 24.15 16.45
C ASN A 522 18.53 22.80 15.71
N CYS A 523 17.74 22.64 14.64
CA CYS A 523 17.50 21.37 13.97
C CYS A 523 17.96 21.34 12.51
N ASP A 524 18.34 22.48 11.93
CA ASP A 524 18.73 22.67 10.53
C ASP A 524 17.72 22.14 9.49
N ILE A 525 16.43 22.01 9.88
CA ILE A 525 15.32 21.70 8.98
C ILE A 525 14.55 22.98 8.66
N SER A 526 13.85 22.98 7.51
CA SER A 526 13.01 24.12 7.12
C SER A 526 11.90 24.35 8.15
N LEU A 527 11.61 25.63 8.44
CA LEU A 527 10.46 25.99 9.25
C LEU A 527 9.17 25.90 8.44
N THR A 528 8.10 25.50 9.10
CA THR A 528 6.77 25.39 8.53
C THR A 528 5.93 26.62 8.86
N LEU A 529 5.24 27.15 7.86
CA LEU A 529 4.31 28.23 8.02
C LEU A 529 3.02 27.76 8.70
N HIS A 530 2.64 28.42 9.76
CA HIS A 530 1.34 28.30 10.41
C HIS A 530 0.49 29.53 10.12
N MET A 531 -0.59 29.34 9.35
CA MET A 531 -1.46 30.43 8.91
C MET A 531 -2.34 30.99 10.03
N ASP A 532 -2.69 30.16 10.99
CA ASP A 532 -3.48 30.49 12.18
C ASP A 532 -2.73 31.43 13.12
N THR A 533 -1.44 31.19 13.35
CA THR A 533 -0.58 32.02 14.20
C THR A 533 0.24 33.04 13.41
N HIS A 534 0.19 33.03 12.09
CA HIS A 534 1.02 33.85 11.20
C HIS A 534 2.52 33.78 11.54
N SER A 535 3.00 32.59 11.88
CA SER A 535 4.39 32.34 12.33
C SER A 535 5.02 31.15 11.59
N MET A 536 6.34 31.09 11.69
CA MET A 536 7.16 29.98 11.18
C MET A 536 7.56 29.10 12.35
N LYS A 537 7.19 27.80 12.33
CA LYS A 537 7.45 26.85 13.44
C LYS A 537 8.28 25.65 13.01
N CYS A 538 9.12 25.20 13.93
CA CYS A 538 9.87 23.96 13.79
C CYS A 538 9.07 22.79 14.40
N HIS A 539 8.69 21.80 13.61
CA HIS A 539 7.97 20.62 14.09
C HIS A 539 8.85 19.61 14.87
N TYR A 540 10.14 19.90 15.06
CA TYR A 540 11.04 19.03 15.85
C TYR A 540 11.28 19.58 17.26
N CYS A 541 11.56 20.88 17.41
CA CYS A 541 11.92 21.46 18.69
C CYS A 541 10.96 22.56 19.19
N GLY A 542 9.98 22.94 18.40
CA GLY A 542 9.03 24.00 18.75
C GLY A 542 9.57 25.43 18.59
N HIS A 543 10.78 25.60 18.03
CA HIS A 543 11.27 26.95 17.72
C HIS A 543 10.28 27.70 16.83
N GLU A 544 9.93 28.90 17.20
CA GLU A 544 8.97 29.75 16.50
C GLU A 544 9.55 31.13 16.23
N GLU A 545 9.35 31.64 15.04
CA GLU A 545 9.72 32.99 14.65
C GLU A 545 8.72 33.63 13.68
N SER A 546 8.79 34.95 13.53
CA SER A 546 7.91 35.68 12.63
C SER A 546 8.29 35.42 11.16
N ILE A 547 7.27 35.57 10.28
CA ILE A 547 7.50 35.47 8.83
C ILE A 547 8.35 36.66 8.38
N PRO A 548 9.54 36.45 7.78
CA PRO A 548 10.37 37.55 7.36
C PRO A 548 9.75 38.30 6.17
N ARG A 549 9.65 39.60 6.26
CA ARG A 549 9.20 40.48 5.16
C ARG A 549 10.32 40.73 4.14
N ILE A 550 11.56 40.66 4.59
CA ILE A 550 12.78 40.87 3.80
C ILE A 550 13.65 39.66 4.01
N CYS A 551 14.25 39.15 2.94
CA CYS A 551 15.13 38.00 2.99
C CYS A 551 16.34 38.25 3.92
N PRO A 552 16.57 37.42 4.94
CA PRO A 552 17.72 37.57 5.83
C PRO A 552 19.06 37.46 5.13
N SER A 553 19.13 36.73 4.00
CA SER A 553 20.37 36.48 3.25
C SER A 553 20.69 37.60 2.26
N CYS A 554 19.77 37.98 1.36
CA CYS A 554 20.05 38.95 0.29
C CYS A 554 19.30 40.27 0.43
N ARG A 555 18.51 40.46 1.50
CA ARG A 555 17.70 41.66 1.78
C ARG A 555 16.61 41.99 0.72
N SER A 556 16.29 41.05 -0.15
CA SER A 556 15.23 41.19 -1.15
C SER A 556 13.85 41.09 -0.50
N ASN A 557 12.86 41.80 -1.05
CA ASN A 557 11.46 41.69 -0.68
C ASN A 557 10.71 40.55 -1.41
N LYS A 558 11.43 39.75 -2.23
CA LYS A 558 10.86 38.62 -2.99
C LYS A 558 10.80 37.32 -2.21
N ILE A 559 10.79 37.39 -0.87
CA ILE A 559 10.59 36.22 -0.02
C ILE A 559 9.07 35.95 0.10
N ARG A 560 8.62 34.77 -0.30
CA ARG A 560 7.20 34.43 -0.38
C ARG A 560 6.98 32.94 -0.19
N TYR A 561 5.71 32.57 -0.01
CA TYR A 561 5.27 31.18 -0.02
C TYR A 561 5.52 30.57 -1.40
N TYR A 562 5.97 29.33 -1.40
CA TYR A 562 6.15 28.57 -2.60
C TYR A 562 5.08 27.49 -2.76
N GLY A 563 4.40 27.44 -3.92
CA GLY A 563 3.45 26.39 -4.26
C GLY A 563 2.74 26.69 -5.59
N THR A 564 3.07 25.96 -6.65
CA THR A 564 2.33 25.92 -7.92
C THR A 564 1.63 24.58 -8.05
N GLY A 565 0.36 24.57 -8.49
CA GLY A 565 -0.39 23.33 -8.74
C GLY A 565 -0.20 22.83 -10.18
N THR A 566 -0.36 21.51 -10.38
CA THR A 566 -0.31 20.88 -11.71
C THR A 566 -1.33 21.48 -12.68
N GLN A 567 -2.49 21.88 -12.21
CA GLN A 567 -3.51 22.54 -13.02
C GLN A 567 -3.01 23.88 -13.57
N LYS A 568 -2.42 24.72 -12.72
CA LYS A 568 -1.87 26.02 -13.16
C LYS A 568 -0.72 25.84 -14.16
N VAL A 569 0.12 24.83 -13.98
CA VAL A 569 1.19 24.49 -14.92
C VAL A 569 0.61 23.99 -16.25
N GLU A 570 -0.46 23.23 -16.24
CA GLU A 570 -1.18 22.79 -17.44
C GLU A 570 -1.73 24.00 -18.22
N GLU A 571 -2.37 24.95 -17.55
CA GLU A 571 -2.87 26.20 -18.13
C GLU A 571 -1.72 26.99 -18.80
N GLN A 572 -0.59 27.16 -18.12
CA GLN A 572 0.60 27.84 -18.69
C GLN A 572 1.16 27.09 -19.91
N LEU A 573 1.17 25.75 -19.89
CA LEU A 573 1.60 24.96 -21.05
C LEU A 573 0.70 25.18 -22.26
N HIS A 574 -0.61 25.26 -22.08
CA HIS A 574 -1.54 25.56 -23.18
C HIS A 574 -1.34 26.96 -23.76
N GLU A 575 -0.97 27.95 -22.93
CA GLU A 575 -0.64 29.30 -23.40
C GLU A 575 0.69 29.33 -24.15
N LEU A 576 1.74 28.67 -23.64
CA LEU A 576 3.09 28.69 -24.21
C LEU A 576 3.26 27.74 -25.40
N LEU A 577 2.47 26.68 -25.48
CA LEU A 577 2.51 25.62 -26.49
C LEU A 577 1.09 25.22 -26.92
N PRO A 578 0.35 26.09 -27.66
CA PRO A 578 -1.06 25.85 -27.99
C PRO A 578 -1.34 24.56 -28.77
N ASN A 579 -0.34 24.10 -29.54
CA ASN A 579 -0.48 22.90 -30.37
C ASN A 579 -0.06 21.60 -29.69
N ALA A 580 0.49 21.66 -28.47
CA ALA A 580 0.91 20.46 -27.73
C ALA A 580 -0.25 19.81 -26.98
N ARG A 581 -0.38 18.50 -27.10
CA ARG A 581 -1.37 17.71 -26.38
C ARG A 581 -0.80 17.36 -25.01
N VAL A 582 -1.31 18.00 -23.96
CA VAL A 582 -0.86 17.80 -22.58
C VAL A 582 -1.77 16.79 -21.87
N LEU A 583 -1.18 15.81 -21.21
CA LEU A 583 -1.87 14.85 -20.35
C LEU A 583 -1.42 15.06 -18.92
N ARG A 584 -2.36 15.40 -18.02
CA ARG A 584 -2.06 15.58 -16.60
C ARG A 584 -2.31 14.32 -15.80
N MET A 585 -1.34 13.93 -14.96
CA MET A 585 -1.41 12.78 -14.07
C MET A 585 -1.06 13.17 -12.63
N ASP A 586 -2.07 13.33 -11.81
CA ASP A 586 -1.98 13.66 -10.39
C ASP A 586 -3.03 12.87 -9.58
N VAL A 587 -3.09 13.12 -8.27
CA VAL A 587 -4.05 12.45 -7.37
C VAL A 587 -5.49 12.69 -7.80
N ASP A 588 -5.82 13.88 -8.31
CA ASP A 588 -7.20 14.22 -8.68
C ASP A 588 -7.63 13.50 -9.96
N THR A 589 -6.74 13.39 -10.94
CA THR A 589 -7.02 12.71 -12.21
C THR A 589 -7.00 11.18 -12.09
N THR A 590 -6.38 10.63 -11.04
CA THR A 590 -6.19 9.19 -10.86
C THR A 590 -7.09 8.56 -9.79
N ARG A 591 -8.02 9.29 -9.17
CA ARG A 591 -8.91 8.79 -8.09
C ARG A 591 -9.80 7.61 -8.52
N ARG A 592 -10.24 7.55 -9.77
CA ARG A 592 -11.14 6.48 -10.25
C ARG A 592 -10.36 5.19 -10.54
N LYS A 593 -10.92 4.03 -10.18
CA LYS A 593 -10.33 2.71 -10.48
C LYS A 593 -9.94 2.60 -11.97
N GLY A 594 -8.69 2.23 -12.25
CA GLY A 594 -8.15 2.10 -13.60
C GLY A 594 -7.86 3.42 -14.35
N ALA A 595 -8.06 4.61 -13.73
CA ALA A 595 -7.76 5.88 -14.38
C ALA A 595 -6.26 6.05 -14.65
N HIS A 596 -5.42 5.68 -13.69
CA HIS A 596 -3.96 5.70 -13.84
C HIS A 596 -3.50 4.85 -15.04
N GLU A 597 -4.02 3.64 -15.18
CA GLU A 597 -3.70 2.74 -16.28
C GLU A 597 -4.11 3.31 -17.64
N ARG A 598 -5.35 3.80 -17.76
CA ARG A 598 -5.85 4.43 -18.98
C ARG A 598 -5.04 5.64 -19.41
N LEU A 599 -4.61 6.50 -18.46
CA LEU A 599 -3.79 7.66 -18.75
C LEU A 599 -2.41 7.24 -19.33
N LEU A 600 -1.78 6.23 -18.75
CA LEU A 600 -0.50 5.69 -19.24
C LEU A 600 -0.63 5.01 -20.60
N GLU A 601 -1.72 4.28 -20.84
CA GLU A 601 -1.97 3.66 -22.16
C GLU A 601 -2.19 4.72 -23.24
N ARG A 602 -2.94 5.77 -22.95
CA ARG A 602 -3.14 6.90 -23.87
C ARG A 602 -1.82 7.57 -24.21
N PHE A 603 -0.98 7.85 -23.21
CA PHE A 603 0.34 8.42 -23.45
C PHE A 603 1.23 7.48 -24.28
N GLY A 604 1.24 6.18 -23.95
CA GLY A 604 1.99 5.17 -24.70
C GLY A 604 1.52 4.96 -26.15
N ARG A 605 0.28 5.34 -26.47
CA ARG A 605 -0.27 5.33 -27.85
C ARG A 605 -0.06 6.64 -28.60
N HIS A 606 0.76 7.56 -28.09
CA HIS A 606 0.96 8.89 -28.66
C HIS A 606 -0.31 9.75 -28.78
N GLU A 607 -1.31 9.53 -27.88
CA GLU A 607 -2.47 10.41 -27.81
C GLU A 607 -2.13 11.76 -27.12
N ALA A 608 -0.97 11.86 -26.50
CA ALA A 608 -0.43 13.09 -25.92
C ALA A 608 1.09 13.18 -26.11
N ASP A 609 1.56 14.40 -26.22
CA ASP A 609 2.96 14.76 -26.46
C ASP A 609 3.70 15.02 -25.16
N ILE A 610 3.01 15.60 -24.18
CA ILE A 610 3.55 15.97 -22.87
C ILE A 610 2.79 15.25 -21.77
N LEU A 611 3.50 14.53 -20.92
CA LEU A 611 2.98 13.98 -19.66
C LEU A 611 3.41 14.88 -18.50
N LEU A 612 2.48 15.66 -17.96
CA LEU A 612 2.68 16.50 -16.78
C LEU A 612 2.20 15.77 -15.54
N GLY A 613 3.02 15.66 -14.50
CA GLY A 613 2.54 15.05 -13.27
C GLY A 613 3.44 15.26 -12.06
N THR A 614 3.06 14.61 -10.97
CA THR A 614 3.80 14.63 -9.70
C THR A 614 4.79 13.47 -9.61
N GLN A 615 5.21 13.09 -8.43
CA GLN A 615 6.11 11.93 -8.22
C GLN A 615 5.61 10.61 -8.83
N MET A 616 4.32 10.51 -9.19
CA MET A 616 3.76 9.33 -9.84
C MET A 616 4.39 9.04 -11.21
N ILE A 617 4.81 10.09 -11.94
CA ILE A 617 5.48 9.93 -13.25
C ILE A 617 6.97 9.57 -13.13
N ALA A 618 7.56 9.74 -11.94
CA ALA A 618 8.96 9.37 -11.71
C ALA A 618 9.17 7.85 -11.65
N LYS A 619 8.09 7.05 -11.53
CA LYS A 619 8.17 5.63 -11.17
C LYS A 619 7.42 4.73 -12.14
N GLY A 620 8.00 3.56 -12.41
CA GLY A 620 7.33 2.49 -13.15
C GLY A 620 7.04 2.73 -14.63
N LEU A 621 7.40 3.89 -15.18
CA LEU A 621 7.14 4.23 -16.57
C LEU A 621 8.30 3.80 -17.48
N ASP A 622 7.98 3.17 -18.59
CA ASP A 622 8.94 2.70 -19.60
C ASP A 622 8.36 3.03 -20.98
N PHE A 623 8.58 4.28 -21.42
CA PHE A 623 8.15 4.76 -22.73
C PHE A 623 9.37 4.98 -23.61
N PRO A 624 9.45 4.30 -24.77
CA PRO A 624 10.62 4.35 -25.65
C PRO A 624 10.83 5.73 -26.26
N ASP A 625 9.77 6.49 -26.48
CA ASP A 625 9.81 7.79 -27.15
C ASP A 625 9.95 9.00 -26.21
N VAL A 626 10.05 8.75 -24.89
CA VAL A 626 10.36 9.81 -23.92
C VAL A 626 11.86 10.10 -23.97
N THR A 627 12.21 11.21 -24.60
CA THR A 627 13.59 11.66 -24.79
C THR A 627 13.94 12.88 -23.94
N LEU A 628 12.96 13.70 -23.54
CA LEU A 628 13.15 14.83 -22.64
C LEU A 628 12.39 14.63 -21.32
N VAL A 629 13.10 14.87 -20.21
CA VAL A 629 12.49 14.96 -18.88
C VAL A 629 12.79 16.35 -18.30
N GLY A 630 11.75 17.10 -17.96
CA GLY A 630 11.85 18.39 -17.28
C GLY A 630 11.42 18.31 -15.82
N VAL A 631 12.28 18.74 -14.90
CA VAL A 631 11.93 18.95 -13.49
C VAL A 631 11.66 20.42 -13.29
N LEU A 632 10.39 20.80 -13.07
CA LEU A 632 9.99 22.20 -12.99
C LEU A 632 10.48 22.89 -11.72
N ASN A 633 10.65 22.15 -10.63
CA ASN A 633 11.23 22.67 -9.40
C ASN A 633 11.83 21.53 -8.54
N ALA A 634 13.13 21.55 -8.35
CA ALA A 634 13.83 20.60 -7.50
C ALA A 634 13.80 20.97 -6.01
N ASP A 635 13.57 22.25 -5.67
CA ASP A 635 13.68 22.78 -4.31
C ASP A 635 12.51 22.38 -3.41
N THR A 636 11.36 22.04 -3.98
CA THR A 636 10.16 21.71 -3.19
C THR A 636 10.40 20.55 -2.24
N ALA A 637 11.17 19.54 -2.63
CA ALA A 637 11.50 18.43 -1.76
C ALA A 637 12.55 18.80 -0.70
N LEU A 638 13.49 19.68 -1.04
CA LEU A 638 14.48 20.22 -0.09
C LEU A 638 13.84 21.05 1.01
N GLY A 639 12.78 21.78 0.67
CA GLY A 639 12.03 22.63 1.61
C GLY A 639 11.12 21.87 2.58
N LEU A 640 11.05 20.54 2.54
CA LEU A 640 10.28 19.76 3.50
C LEU A 640 10.93 19.80 4.90
N PRO A 641 10.12 19.92 5.98
CA PRO A 641 10.62 19.94 7.35
C PRO A 641 10.98 18.53 7.85
N ASP A 642 11.88 17.87 7.16
CA ASP A 642 12.32 16.50 7.43
C ASP A 642 13.83 16.41 7.20
N PHE A 643 14.57 15.85 8.14
CA PHE A 643 16.03 15.66 8.01
C PHE A 643 16.42 14.78 6.81
N ARG A 644 15.47 14.03 6.24
CA ARG A 644 15.65 13.24 5.03
C ARG A 644 15.37 14.01 3.74
N SER A 645 15.09 15.31 3.80
CA SER A 645 14.70 16.10 2.62
C SER A 645 15.74 16.03 1.49
N SER A 646 17.04 16.14 1.84
CA SER A 646 18.14 16.02 0.88
C SER A 646 18.24 14.62 0.27
N GLU A 647 18.10 13.56 1.06
CA GLU A 647 18.09 12.18 0.59
C GLU A 647 16.93 11.93 -0.37
N LYS A 648 15.71 12.35 0.00
CA LYS A 648 14.53 12.22 -0.85
C LYS A 648 14.63 13.00 -2.15
N THR A 649 15.25 14.18 -2.10
CA THR A 649 15.49 14.99 -3.31
C THR A 649 16.47 14.29 -4.23
N PHE A 650 17.61 13.83 -3.72
CA PHE A 650 18.58 13.06 -4.49
C PHE A 650 17.93 11.83 -5.15
N GLN A 651 17.20 11.03 -4.37
CA GLN A 651 16.53 9.82 -4.86
C GLN A 651 15.53 10.14 -5.97
N LEU A 652 14.70 11.16 -5.77
CA LEU A 652 13.68 11.56 -6.73
C LEU A 652 14.31 12.07 -8.05
N LEU A 653 15.29 12.95 -7.97
CA LEU A 653 15.96 13.51 -9.15
C LEU A 653 16.69 12.41 -9.94
N THR A 654 17.38 11.50 -9.26
CA THR A 654 18.07 10.38 -9.91
C THR A 654 17.06 9.41 -10.58
N GLN A 655 15.93 9.13 -9.93
CA GLN A 655 14.89 8.28 -10.52
C GLN A 655 14.27 8.89 -11.78
N VAL A 656 13.95 10.18 -11.74
CA VAL A 656 13.34 10.91 -12.85
C VAL A 656 14.32 11.04 -14.00
N SER A 657 15.58 11.38 -13.72
CA SER A 657 16.63 11.44 -14.73
C SER A 657 16.81 10.09 -15.45
N GLY A 658 16.66 8.99 -14.72
CA GLY A 658 16.71 7.65 -15.31
C GLY A 658 15.56 7.29 -16.26
N ARG A 659 14.56 8.17 -16.48
CA ARG A 659 13.43 7.93 -17.41
C ARG A 659 13.74 8.32 -18.84
N ALA A 660 14.58 9.32 -19.06
CA ALA A 660 14.97 9.74 -20.39
C ALA A 660 15.88 8.72 -21.09
N GLY A 661 15.68 8.51 -22.40
CA GLY A 661 16.59 7.74 -23.25
C GLY A 661 16.73 6.26 -22.89
N ARG A 662 15.63 5.56 -22.69
CA ARG A 662 15.65 4.12 -22.37
C ARG A 662 15.73 3.21 -23.60
N ALA A 663 15.21 3.67 -24.72
CA ALA A 663 15.27 2.98 -26.01
C ALA A 663 16.51 3.40 -26.82
N ASP A 664 16.39 3.50 -28.14
CA ASP A 664 17.49 3.80 -29.03
C ASP A 664 17.83 5.28 -29.20
N LYS A 665 17.04 6.16 -28.56
CA LYS A 665 17.25 7.63 -28.61
C LYS A 665 18.04 8.12 -27.41
N ASN A 666 18.84 9.14 -27.56
CA ASN A 666 19.54 9.79 -26.46
C ASN A 666 18.53 10.57 -25.60
N GLY A 667 18.67 10.45 -24.27
CA GLY A 667 17.82 11.16 -23.34
C GLY A 667 18.47 12.43 -22.81
N GLU A 668 17.67 13.48 -22.66
CA GLU A 668 18.05 14.73 -22.03
C GLU A 668 17.20 15.00 -20.80
N VAL A 669 17.80 15.64 -19.80
CA VAL A 669 17.10 16.02 -18.55
C VAL A 669 17.41 17.48 -18.26
N VAL A 670 16.37 18.27 -17.99
CA VAL A 670 16.52 19.65 -17.52
C VAL A 670 15.96 19.76 -16.11
N ILE A 671 16.79 20.20 -15.17
CA ILE A 671 16.39 20.40 -13.76
C ILE A 671 16.43 21.89 -13.45
N GLN A 672 15.27 22.48 -13.16
CA GLN A 672 15.15 23.85 -12.71
C GLN A 672 15.22 23.94 -11.17
N THR A 673 16.05 24.83 -10.63
CA THR A 673 16.25 25.01 -9.19
C THR A 673 16.66 26.44 -8.84
N PHE A 674 16.33 26.87 -7.62
CA PHE A 674 16.82 28.12 -7.00
C PHE A 674 18.09 27.88 -6.16
N ASN A 675 18.46 26.61 -5.93
CA ASN A 675 19.61 26.21 -5.09
C ASN A 675 20.60 25.34 -5.87
N LYS A 676 21.10 25.89 -6.97
CA LYS A 676 22.04 25.20 -7.88
C LYS A 676 23.24 24.60 -7.15
N GLU A 677 23.73 25.25 -6.10
CA GLU A 677 24.90 24.83 -5.35
C GLU A 677 24.61 23.74 -4.31
N HIS A 678 23.35 23.36 -4.11
CA HIS A 678 23.00 22.36 -3.09
C HIS A 678 23.54 20.99 -3.47
N TYR A 679 24.35 20.37 -2.57
CA TYR A 679 25.05 19.12 -2.83
C TYR A 679 24.15 17.97 -3.30
N ALA A 680 22.92 17.83 -2.76
CA ALA A 680 21.99 16.78 -3.18
C ALA A 680 21.56 16.92 -4.65
N ILE A 681 21.40 18.16 -5.13
CA ILE A 681 21.08 18.45 -6.54
C ILE A 681 22.31 18.19 -7.41
N GLN A 682 23.49 18.68 -7.01
CA GLN A 682 24.72 18.49 -7.73
C GLN A 682 25.06 17.01 -7.95
N PHE A 683 25.02 16.21 -6.86
CA PHE A 683 25.27 14.78 -6.97
C PHE A 683 24.17 14.03 -7.72
N ALA A 684 22.91 14.50 -7.70
CA ALA A 684 21.85 13.91 -8.51
C ALA A 684 22.08 14.15 -10.01
N CYS A 685 22.56 15.34 -10.41
CA CYS A 685 22.90 15.64 -11.78
C CYS A 685 24.03 14.74 -12.34
N THR A 686 25.02 14.46 -11.54
CA THR A 686 26.12 13.53 -11.89
C THR A 686 25.82 12.08 -11.57
N GLN A 687 24.70 11.80 -10.88
CA GLN A 687 24.23 10.48 -10.45
C GLN A 687 25.24 9.75 -9.56
N GLU A 688 26.02 10.47 -8.79
CA GLU A 688 27.10 9.98 -7.93
C GLU A 688 26.56 9.62 -6.53
N TYR A 689 25.81 8.51 -6.43
CA TYR A 689 25.21 8.07 -5.18
C TYR A 689 26.24 7.87 -4.04
N GLU A 690 27.39 7.28 -4.31
CA GLU A 690 28.40 7.01 -3.27
C GLU A 690 28.99 8.31 -2.69
N ARG A 691 29.18 9.36 -3.52
CA ARG A 691 29.62 10.68 -3.04
C ARG A 691 28.53 11.37 -2.23
N PHE A 692 27.27 11.29 -2.70
CA PHE A 692 26.12 11.78 -1.93
C PHE A 692 26.04 11.09 -0.58
N TYR A 693 26.13 9.73 -0.54
CA TYR A 693 26.11 8.94 0.67
C TYR A 693 27.19 9.40 1.66
N ALA A 694 28.44 9.51 1.22
CA ALA A 694 29.55 9.89 2.07
C ALA A 694 29.34 11.29 2.70
N TYR A 695 28.89 12.26 1.90
CA TYR A 695 28.65 13.62 2.36
C TYR A 695 27.46 13.71 3.35
N GLU A 696 26.32 13.13 2.98
CA GLU A 696 25.12 13.14 3.80
C GLU A 696 25.34 12.42 5.14
N MET A 697 26.08 11.31 5.15
CA MET A 697 26.41 10.57 6.37
C MET A 697 27.26 11.40 7.34
N GLN A 698 28.21 12.19 6.85
CA GLN A 698 28.97 13.11 7.70
C GLN A 698 28.06 14.17 8.34
N LEU A 699 27.13 14.74 7.56
CA LEU A 699 26.16 15.70 8.09
C LEU A 699 25.27 15.08 9.17
N ARG A 700 24.75 13.88 8.92
CA ARG A 700 23.89 13.17 9.89
C ARG A 700 24.60 12.82 11.17
N HIS A 701 25.87 12.43 11.09
CA HIS A 701 26.69 12.20 12.28
C HIS A 701 26.84 13.47 13.11
N ARG A 702 27.22 14.58 12.47
CA ARG A 702 27.42 15.88 13.13
C ARG A 702 26.15 16.44 13.77
N LEU A 703 25.01 16.26 13.10
CA LEU A 703 23.71 16.79 13.55
C LEU A 703 22.93 15.84 14.48
N GLY A 704 23.44 14.63 14.73
CA GLY A 704 22.80 13.66 15.61
C GLY A 704 21.56 13.00 15.02
N TYR A 705 21.57 12.70 13.70
CA TYR A 705 20.44 12.05 13.00
C TYR A 705 20.69 10.57 12.67
N PRO A 706 19.63 9.80 12.42
CA PRO A 706 19.75 8.44 11.89
C PRO A 706 20.59 8.40 10.59
N PRO A 707 21.38 7.33 10.35
CA PRO A 707 21.41 6.04 11.07
C PRO A 707 22.35 5.97 12.26
N TYR A 708 22.99 7.05 12.65
CA TYR A 708 23.89 7.06 13.81
C TYR A 708 23.15 7.06 15.14
N TYR A 709 21.96 7.68 15.17
CA TYR A 709 21.11 7.81 16.35
C TYR A 709 19.71 7.24 16.05
N PHE A 710 19.05 6.78 17.08
CA PHE A 710 17.65 6.37 17.00
C PHE A 710 16.74 7.54 17.38
N THR A 711 15.62 7.67 16.69
CA THR A 711 14.61 8.68 16.98
C THR A 711 13.27 8.04 17.31
N ILE A 712 12.63 8.51 18.38
CA ILE A 712 11.28 8.09 18.79
C ILE A 712 10.38 9.33 18.78
N LYS A 713 9.26 9.25 18.08
CA LYS A 713 8.22 10.28 18.09
C LYS A 713 7.10 9.86 19.02
N ILE A 714 6.85 10.69 20.07
CA ILE A 714 5.71 10.52 20.96
C ILE A 714 4.65 11.57 20.57
N THR A 715 3.41 11.14 20.39
CA THR A 715 2.30 12.02 20.01
C THR A 715 1.14 11.81 20.97
N ALA A 716 0.60 12.91 21.50
CA ALA A 716 -0.66 12.92 22.25
C ALA A 716 -1.75 13.57 21.39
N SER A 717 -2.95 12.97 21.41
CA SER A 717 -4.14 13.52 20.75
C SER A 717 -5.28 13.62 21.74
N TYR A 718 -5.87 14.80 21.86
CA TYR A 718 -7.01 15.12 22.71
C TYR A 718 -7.98 16.03 21.95
N ASP A 719 -9.21 16.12 22.43
CA ASP A 719 -10.22 17.01 21.86
C ASP A 719 -9.90 18.49 22.16
N ASN A 720 -9.10 18.75 23.20
CA ASN A 720 -8.66 20.08 23.62
C ASN A 720 -7.12 20.17 23.53
N GLU A 721 -6.61 21.17 22.84
CA GLU A 721 -5.18 21.42 22.66
C GLU A 721 -4.45 21.64 24.01
N ALA A 722 -5.07 22.37 24.95
CA ALA A 722 -4.48 22.62 26.26
C ALA A 722 -4.21 21.32 27.05
N ASP A 723 -5.10 20.32 26.92
CA ASP A 723 -4.95 19.02 27.58
C ASP A 723 -3.84 18.20 26.90
N ALA A 724 -3.74 18.23 25.56
CA ALA A 724 -2.65 17.63 24.83
C ALA A 724 -1.29 18.22 25.24
N CYS A 725 -1.19 19.55 25.29
CA CYS A 725 0.03 20.27 25.73
C CYS A 725 0.40 19.89 27.15
N ARG A 726 -0.55 19.92 28.10
CA ARG A 726 -0.31 19.54 29.50
C ARG A 726 0.28 18.14 29.60
N LYS A 727 -0.34 17.18 28.89
CA LYS A 727 0.11 15.79 28.89
C LYS A 727 1.51 15.64 28.32
N MET A 728 1.83 16.35 27.24
CA MET A 728 3.16 16.30 26.64
C MET A 728 4.24 16.90 27.54
N TYR A 729 3.94 17.96 28.30
CA TYR A 729 4.87 18.50 29.29
C TYR A 729 5.07 17.54 30.48
N GLU A 730 4.03 16.83 30.92
CA GLU A 730 4.15 15.77 31.93
C GLU A 730 5.09 14.66 31.44
N ILE A 731 4.86 14.13 30.22
CA ILE A 731 5.69 13.10 29.60
C ILE A 731 7.14 13.58 29.49
N ARG A 732 7.36 14.82 29.04
CA ARG A 732 8.73 15.39 28.97
C ARG A 732 9.42 15.41 30.33
N ARG A 733 8.70 15.82 31.39
CA ARG A 733 9.24 15.85 32.75
C ARG A 733 9.63 14.46 33.24
N GLU A 734 8.75 13.45 33.03
CA GLU A 734 9.03 12.07 33.40
C GLU A 734 10.23 11.50 32.64
N LEU A 735 10.27 11.70 31.33
CA LEU A 735 11.39 11.26 30.50
C LEU A 735 12.73 11.90 30.92
N SER A 736 12.70 13.19 31.31
CA SER A 736 13.92 13.90 31.78
C SER A 736 14.48 13.32 33.08
N GLN A 737 13.65 12.65 33.88
CA GLN A 737 14.06 12.01 35.13
C GLN A 737 14.63 10.61 34.89
N VAL A 738 14.14 9.88 33.88
CA VAL A 738 14.45 8.45 33.65
C VAL A 738 15.57 8.28 32.63
N LEU A 739 15.63 9.15 31.62
CA LEU A 739 16.59 9.00 30.52
C LEU A 739 17.99 9.45 30.91
N SER A 740 18.98 8.77 30.35
CA SER A 740 20.39 9.15 30.52
C SER A 740 20.68 10.51 29.87
N LYS A 741 21.74 11.18 30.31
CA LYS A 741 22.21 12.47 29.74
C LYS A 741 22.58 12.39 28.26
N SER A 742 22.79 11.20 27.71
CA SER A 742 23.04 10.97 26.27
C SER A 742 21.79 11.06 25.41
N ALA A 743 20.59 10.93 26.00
CA ALA A 743 19.34 11.06 25.29
C ALA A 743 18.95 12.54 25.14
N LYS A 744 18.65 12.97 23.92
CA LYS A 744 18.20 14.35 23.62
C LYS A 744 16.69 14.37 23.47
N ILE A 745 16.01 15.16 24.32
CA ILE A 745 14.56 15.35 24.23
C ILE A 745 14.31 16.65 23.47
N LEU A 746 13.54 16.59 22.38
CA LEU A 746 13.10 17.72 21.58
C LEU A 746 11.60 17.93 21.78
N GLY A 747 11.13 19.19 21.77
CA GLY A 747 9.70 19.50 21.94
C GLY A 747 9.30 19.65 23.42
N PRO A 748 7.97 19.66 23.72
CA PRO A 748 6.83 19.45 22.78
C PRO A 748 6.68 20.59 21.77
N THR A 749 6.07 20.26 20.63
CA THR A 749 5.81 21.23 19.55
C THR A 749 4.33 21.29 19.26
#